data_0bafb8f5f2f1b72c8f243816f6fad54f
#
_entry.id   0bafb8f5f2f1b72c8f243816f6fad54f
#
_cell.length_a   1.000
_cell.length_b   1.000
_cell.length_c   1.000
_cell.angle_alpha   90.00
_cell.angle_beta   90.00
_cell.angle_gamma   90.00
#
_symmetry.space_group_name_H-M   'P 1'
#
loop_
_entity.id
_entity.type
_entity.pdbx_description
1 polymer ?
#
loop_
_entity_poly.entity_id
_entity_poly.type
_entity_poly.pdbx_seq_one_letter_code
_entity_poly.pdbx_strand_id
1 'polypeptide(L)'
;MASEKTPNLGLNQIDRTSPKTTYFDLEKYLDQNWRAVDDFAGDVNDGVNAIKKRLDTTDRKAVTLEPGVQIVHAEKASPFSLTGMKGRTLVNLLGRTGGMESLTGWSAVNNTAKLELNASNKLTGNNALEVTVSTTPVGIAGAYGLPLKFGEGAPYYLIRGYVKNGNLSGTDARAYIQLTDEIAYAVDMSTTDSNEFTFCYAVYDARKAAKAPIPYAVSRGSVGQYAYFDEMAVYELSSSEATAIKSMSPEQVAAEYPYVNSVMPVCNPYAIRYGENMLPSIYEAENSVTTGSKKITAPYVATLTKSTAGYSSYAWNLPAAASKAYTLSMKVSVSNIGGVIGAGGYYNIRALDAYGNYVGVPLDTGPYAVANGEHTLSQTFTTPVGTFGLCIIVGADTGVFGTFVFSEMMLNIGSIAKPFKSREDSMLALQTDLYADPVTGENADTVFEREGQYFKSKKWNAIVLDGNREYAFYTSVIGNKTVGSLNNGITPAIDGTGIFVKFNSKVIKESNYATAIGQSDSYNIGSSSSNGTYDNFQIGVSLTDSGWGDSYTPTSDEIKAYFNGWKMYLAGQGDVSKPFNNESAGKAWCPIDSIYVANGTPSATFFVTTLPTTGITSLTYTRYGIWTTQQLVYQLKTPTVEPIVSEGQLSFIEGGNQVEVGTGIILRERSKAVYTNGAYYINGRTDDPSILKNRVNKILAVYRDGKKDSSWIIATVSDQYQSTFGKEQVYTLTANFNLSSSYNTTYLMFDRSPVVKFIGTYTANEKTLLLDLVDSVQQNSTRLSVVENGRVENDITLKWIAPTLLNGWVNYDNTRRPVGYCKDSQGWVHVQGFIRGGATAFGTQIFTLPDGYEAERPMEVAALSAEGSVPYPSTIYVGESSIQCDNAVHNSYLILDFKYRAKQGE
;
A
#
# COMPACT_ATOMS: atom_id res chain seq x y z
N MET A 1 -50.62 30.16 -40.07
CA MET A 1 -49.51 30.07 -41.06
C MET A 1 -48.30 29.55 -40.34
N ALA A 2 -47.54 28.62 -40.94
CA ALA A 2 -46.28 28.14 -40.33
C ALA A 2 -45.30 29.31 -40.27
N SER A 3 -44.66 29.58 -39.10
CA SER A 3 -43.63 30.62 -39.01
C SER A 3 -42.46 30.24 -39.89
N GLU A 4 -41.90 31.19 -40.61
CA GLU A 4 -40.64 31.00 -41.31
C GLU A 4 -39.55 30.59 -40.30
N LYS A 5 -38.65 29.71 -40.74
CA LYS A 5 -37.50 29.27 -39.94
C LYS A 5 -36.21 29.85 -40.49
N THR A 6 -35.20 30.07 -39.60
CA THR A 6 -33.88 30.47 -40.07
C THR A 6 -33.23 29.35 -40.86
N PRO A 7 -32.45 29.66 -41.94
CA PRO A 7 -31.94 28.61 -42.83
C PRO A 7 -30.94 27.65 -42.21
N ASN A 8 -30.18 28.07 -41.19
CA ASN A 8 -29.11 27.26 -40.63
C ASN A 8 -29.54 26.46 -39.39
N LEU A 9 -30.14 27.11 -38.40
CA LEU A 9 -30.54 26.50 -37.13
C LEU A 9 -32.05 26.17 -37.06
N GLY A 10 -32.80 26.49 -38.09
CA GLY A 10 -34.25 26.24 -38.11
C GLY A 10 -35.01 26.98 -36.98
N LEU A 11 -34.49 28.09 -36.51
CA LEU A 11 -35.14 28.88 -35.45
C LEU A 11 -36.44 29.47 -35.91
N ASN A 12 -37.44 29.49 -35.08
CA ASN A 12 -38.73 30.10 -35.40
C ASN A 12 -38.60 31.62 -35.49
N GLN A 13 -39.01 32.20 -36.65
CA GLN A 13 -39.00 33.65 -36.85
C GLN A 13 -40.35 34.25 -36.54
N ILE A 14 -40.37 35.41 -35.93
CA ILE A 14 -41.60 36.16 -35.67
C ILE A 14 -42.11 36.73 -36.99
N ASP A 15 -43.33 36.43 -37.35
CA ASP A 15 -44.03 37.04 -38.50
C ASP A 15 -44.21 38.53 -38.23
N ARG A 16 -43.53 39.40 -38.97
CA ARG A 16 -43.60 40.85 -38.88
C ARG A 16 -44.58 41.47 -39.87
N THR A 17 -45.25 40.65 -40.68
CA THR A 17 -46.15 41.10 -41.72
C THR A 17 -47.57 41.30 -41.18
N SER A 18 -47.89 40.79 -40.01
CA SER A 18 -49.22 40.91 -39.40
C SER A 18 -49.12 41.45 -37.94
N PRO A 19 -48.82 42.70 -37.72
CA PRO A 19 -48.47 43.23 -36.41
C PRO A 19 -49.62 43.38 -35.41
N LYS A 20 -50.87 43.13 -35.79
CA LYS A 20 -52.00 43.35 -34.91
C LYS A 20 -52.51 42.12 -34.16
N THR A 21 -52.03 40.92 -34.45
CA THR A 21 -52.55 39.67 -33.87
C THR A 21 -51.49 38.67 -33.46
N THR A 22 -50.21 39.04 -33.41
CA THR A 22 -49.15 38.12 -33.06
C THR A 22 -49.04 38.06 -31.52
N TYR A 23 -49.59 37.02 -30.92
CA TYR A 23 -49.25 36.63 -29.59
C TYR A 23 -47.78 36.18 -29.57
N PHE A 24 -46.99 36.72 -28.68
CA PHE A 24 -45.61 36.25 -28.46
C PHE A 24 -45.69 34.90 -27.71
N ASP A 25 -45.55 33.82 -28.44
CA ASP A 25 -45.55 32.48 -27.91
C ASP A 25 -44.15 32.22 -27.33
N LEU A 26 -44.03 32.26 -26.01
CA LEU A 26 -42.77 32.03 -25.28
C LEU A 26 -42.19 30.65 -25.57
N GLU A 27 -43.05 29.61 -25.62
CA GLU A 27 -42.58 28.26 -25.90
C GLU A 27 -41.99 28.15 -27.30
N LYS A 28 -42.64 28.72 -28.30
CA LYS A 28 -42.18 28.63 -29.69
C LYS A 28 -41.02 29.54 -30.03
N TYR A 29 -41.03 30.81 -29.60
CA TYR A 29 -40.02 31.78 -30.01
C TYR A 29 -38.86 31.95 -29.01
N LEU A 30 -39.01 31.49 -27.76
CA LEU A 30 -37.96 31.52 -26.75
C LEU A 30 -37.46 30.09 -26.47
N ASP A 31 -38.29 29.23 -25.87
CA ASP A 31 -37.82 27.95 -25.37
C ASP A 31 -37.39 26.99 -26.50
N GLN A 32 -38.16 26.87 -27.59
CA GLN A 32 -37.76 26.03 -28.72
C GLN A 32 -36.54 26.58 -29.46
N ASN A 33 -36.42 27.90 -29.59
CA ASN A 33 -35.24 28.50 -30.18
C ASN A 33 -33.99 28.32 -29.31
N TRP A 34 -34.13 28.50 -28.01
CA TRP A 34 -32.99 28.26 -27.07
C TRP A 34 -32.57 26.79 -27.07
N ARG A 35 -33.54 25.87 -27.08
CA ARG A 35 -33.21 24.44 -27.23
C ARG A 35 -32.46 24.14 -28.51
N ALA A 36 -32.92 24.69 -29.64
CA ALA A 36 -32.26 24.51 -30.94
C ALA A 36 -30.84 25.13 -30.99
N VAL A 37 -30.59 26.20 -30.25
CA VAL A 37 -29.24 26.79 -30.08
C VAL A 37 -28.37 25.93 -29.16
N ASP A 38 -28.94 25.42 -28.07
CA ASP A 38 -28.22 24.58 -27.14
C ASP A 38 -27.84 23.22 -27.74
N ASP A 39 -28.79 22.60 -28.48
CA ASP A 39 -28.56 21.35 -29.24
C ASP A 39 -27.46 21.55 -30.29
N PHE A 40 -27.50 22.66 -31.04
CA PHE A 40 -26.44 23.00 -32.00
C PHE A 40 -25.09 23.22 -31.34
N ALA A 41 -25.08 23.93 -30.22
CA ALA A 41 -23.85 24.12 -29.44
C ALA A 41 -23.29 22.78 -28.93
N GLY A 42 -24.17 21.88 -28.49
CA GLY A 42 -23.82 20.51 -28.11
C GLY A 42 -23.22 19.71 -29.28
N ASP A 43 -23.92 19.69 -30.43
CA ASP A 43 -23.44 19.00 -31.64
C ASP A 43 -22.12 19.56 -32.17
N VAL A 44 -21.91 20.88 -32.11
CA VAL A 44 -20.64 21.52 -32.50
C VAL A 44 -19.54 21.11 -31.56
N ASN A 45 -19.80 21.13 -30.24
CA ASN A 45 -18.82 20.73 -29.24
C ASN A 45 -18.44 19.25 -29.38
N ASP A 46 -19.41 18.38 -29.60
CA ASP A 46 -19.20 16.96 -29.87
C ASP A 46 -18.46 16.72 -31.18
N GLY A 47 -18.78 17.45 -32.23
CA GLY A 47 -18.05 17.42 -33.48
C GLY A 47 -16.60 17.88 -33.34
N VAL A 48 -16.34 18.96 -32.61
CA VAL A 48 -14.99 19.46 -32.30
C VAL A 48 -14.23 18.47 -31.44
N ASN A 49 -14.86 17.87 -30.47
CA ASN A 49 -14.24 16.85 -29.60
C ASN A 49 -13.93 15.57 -30.41
N ALA A 50 -14.82 15.15 -31.32
CA ALA A 50 -14.58 14.02 -32.21
C ALA A 50 -13.44 14.29 -33.21
N ILE A 51 -13.32 15.52 -33.74
CA ILE A 51 -12.21 15.95 -34.58
C ILE A 51 -10.91 16.01 -33.80
N LYS A 52 -10.92 16.59 -32.57
CA LYS A 52 -9.77 16.60 -31.66
C LYS A 52 -9.31 15.19 -31.39
N LYS A 53 -10.22 14.30 -31.00
CA LYS A 53 -9.91 12.88 -30.71
C LYS A 53 -9.33 12.16 -31.93
N ARG A 54 -9.80 12.46 -33.15
CA ARG A 54 -9.31 11.86 -34.39
C ARG A 54 -7.92 12.40 -34.78
N LEU A 55 -7.69 13.70 -34.59
CA LEU A 55 -6.39 14.33 -34.82
C LEU A 55 -5.37 13.83 -33.77
N ASP A 56 -5.79 13.70 -32.51
CA ASP A 56 -4.97 13.16 -31.41
C ASP A 56 -4.55 11.71 -31.67
N THR A 57 -5.45 10.84 -32.15
CA THR A 57 -5.12 9.44 -32.44
C THR A 57 -4.15 9.25 -33.58
N THR A 58 -4.03 10.21 -34.50
CA THR A 58 -3.07 10.13 -35.63
C THR A 58 -1.67 10.64 -35.24
N ASP A 59 -1.58 11.53 -34.26
CA ASP A 59 -0.34 12.19 -33.85
C ASP A 59 0.22 11.64 -32.52
N ARG A 60 -0.45 10.69 -31.90
CA ARG A 60 -0.02 10.00 -30.67
C ARG A 60 0.46 8.59 -30.99
N LYS A 61 1.54 8.19 -30.34
CA LYS A 61 2.04 6.82 -30.39
C LYS A 61 1.59 6.04 -29.17
N ALA A 62 1.03 4.87 -29.44
CA ALA A 62 0.71 3.91 -28.38
C ALA A 62 1.99 3.37 -27.76
N VAL A 63 1.99 3.22 -26.45
CA VAL A 63 3.07 2.61 -25.68
C VAL A 63 2.48 1.75 -24.58
N THR A 64 3.04 0.55 -24.40
CA THR A 64 2.74 -0.33 -23.28
C THR A 64 3.98 -0.39 -22.40
N LEU A 65 3.81 -0.02 -21.14
CA LEU A 65 4.85 -0.16 -20.13
C LEU A 65 4.62 -1.49 -19.42
N GLU A 66 5.52 -2.43 -19.67
CA GLU A 66 5.45 -3.78 -19.08
C GLU A 66 5.97 -3.76 -17.64
N PRO A 67 5.57 -4.72 -16.78
CA PRO A 67 6.09 -4.88 -15.44
C PRO A 67 7.63 -4.91 -15.38
N GLY A 68 8.21 -4.27 -14.36
CA GLY A 68 9.65 -4.22 -14.13
C GLY A 68 10.35 -3.08 -14.86
N VAL A 69 11.68 -3.25 -15.09
CA VAL A 69 12.56 -2.22 -15.66
C VAL A 69 12.74 -2.43 -17.17
N GLN A 70 12.48 -1.38 -17.93
CA GLN A 70 12.58 -1.41 -19.39
C GLN A 70 13.11 -0.09 -19.95
N ILE A 71 13.56 -0.10 -21.21
CA ILE A 71 13.96 1.11 -21.95
C ILE A 71 12.92 1.38 -23.04
N VAL A 72 12.27 2.54 -22.93
CA VAL A 72 11.29 3.06 -23.89
C VAL A 72 11.98 4.16 -24.69
N HIS A 73 11.89 4.10 -26.02
CA HIS A 73 12.40 5.14 -26.90
C HIS A 73 11.28 6.08 -27.29
N ALA A 74 11.40 7.37 -26.93
CA ALA A 74 10.44 8.40 -27.29
C ALA A 74 11.05 9.35 -28.33
N GLU A 75 10.29 9.72 -29.35
CA GLU A 75 10.74 10.59 -30.43
C GLU A 75 10.80 12.06 -30.01
N LYS A 76 9.99 12.44 -29.06
CA LYS A 76 9.93 13.78 -28.48
C LYS A 76 9.72 13.71 -26.95
N ALA A 77 10.19 14.74 -26.27
CA ALA A 77 9.85 14.93 -24.86
C ALA A 77 8.35 15.21 -24.75
N SER A 78 7.63 14.35 -24.01
CA SER A 78 6.17 14.47 -23.91
C SER A 78 5.61 13.76 -22.68
N PRO A 79 4.46 14.21 -22.14
CA PRO A 79 3.76 13.50 -21.09
C PRO A 79 3.19 12.16 -21.60
N PHE A 80 3.16 11.19 -20.71
CA PHE A 80 2.46 9.92 -20.90
C PHE A 80 1.00 10.09 -20.48
N SER A 81 0.06 9.76 -21.36
CA SER A 81 -1.37 9.72 -21.06
C SER A 81 -1.82 8.28 -20.90
N LEU A 82 -2.31 7.93 -19.71
CA LEU A 82 -2.81 6.60 -19.39
C LEU A 82 -4.17 6.39 -20.08
N THR A 83 -4.25 5.39 -20.95
CA THR A 83 -5.50 5.03 -21.64
C THR A 83 -6.17 3.80 -21.02
N GLY A 84 -5.44 3.01 -20.24
CA GLY A 84 -6.01 1.88 -19.53
C GLY A 84 -5.03 1.13 -18.65
N MET A 85 -5.58 0.59 -17.57
CA MET A 85 -4.95 -0.36 -16.67
C MET A 85 -6.05 -1.30 -16.15
N LYS A 86 -5.74 -2.59 -16.04
CA LYS A 86 -6.69 -3.58 -15.54
C LYS A 86 -6.16 -4.19 -14.26
N GLY A 87 -7.06 -4.43 -13.32
CA GLY A 87 -6.76 -5.15 -12.09
C GLY A 87 -6.35 -6.60 -12.32
N ARG A 88 -5.71 -7.17 -11.32
CA ARG A 88 -5.36 -8.58 -11.20
C ARG A 88 -5.44 -8.98 -9.74
N THR A 89 -5.87 -10.21 -9.46
CA THR A 89 -5.89 -10.76 -8.11
C THR A 89 -5.11 -12.07 -8.10
N LEU A 90 -4.16 -12.21 -7.19
CA LEU A 90 -3.51 -13.48 -6.89
C LEU A 90 -4.12 -14.07 -5.61
N VAL A 91 -4.41 -15.37 -5.65
CA VAL A 91 -4.93 -16.11 -4.51
C VAL A 91 -4.00 -17.28 -4.21
N ASN A 92 -3.15 -17.14 -3.18
CA ASN A 92 -2.27 -18.21 -2.75
C ASN A 92 -3.07 -19.24 -1.92
N LEU A 93 -3.29 -20.41 -2.45
CA LEU A 93 -4.05 -21.49 -1.81
C LEU A 93 -3.33 -22.07 -0.58
N LEU A 94 -2.00 -21.91 -0.45
CA LEU A 94 -1.25 -22.28 0.75
C LEU A 94 -1.39 -21.23 1.86
N GLY A 95 -1.82 -20.02 1.50
CA GLY A 95 -1.80 -18.92 2.42
C GLY A 95 -0.39 -18.68 2.98
N ARG A 96 -0.31 -18.23 4.21
CA ARG A 96 0.99 -17.96 4.86
C ARG A 96 1.78 -19.21 5.26
N THR A 97 1.18 -20.43 5.23
CA THR A 97 1.92 -21.66 5.52
C THR A 97 3.06 -21.88 4.52
N GLY A 98 2.93 -21.34 3.31
CA GLY A 98 3.98 -21.35 2.31
C GLY A 98 5.17 -20.42 2.57
N GLY A 99 5.04 -19.45 3.49
CA GLY A 99 6.14 -18.57 3.94
C GLY A 99 7.09 -19.21 4.94
N MET A 100 6.88 -20.49 5.30
CA MET A 100 7.75 -21.33 6.14
C MET A 100 8.10 -20.76 7.52
N GLU A 101 7.28 -19.86 8.06
CA GLU A 101 7.48 -19.27 9.39
C GLU A 101 7.05 -20.21 10.54
N SER A 102 6.35 -21.30 10.22
CA SER A 102 5.85 -22.31 11.14
C SER A 102 5.75 -23.67 10.46
N LEU A 103 5.91 -24.75 11.22
CA LEU A 103 5.63 -26.11 10.74
C LEU A 103 4.13 -26.44 10.68
N THR A 104 3.27 -25.54 11.13
CA THR A 104 1.81 -25.74 11.08
C THR A 104 1.36 -25.96 9.64
N GLY A 105 0.63 -27.03 9.40
CA GLY A 105 0.16 -27.39 8.05
C GLY A 105 1.15 -28.22 7.22
N TRP A 106 2.35 -28.49 7.73
CA TRP A 106 3.35 -29.35 7.09
C TRP A 106 3.60 -30.62 7.90
N SER A 107 3.70 -31.74 7.24
CA SER A 107 3.96 -33.04 7.85
C SER A 107 5.02 -33.81 7.07
N ALA A 108 5.78 -34.63 7.76
CA ALA A 108 6.76 -35.49 7.13
C ALA A 108 6.09 -36.66 6.38
N VAL A 109 6.54 -36.95 5.18
CA VAL A 109 6.07 -38.08 4.38
C VAL A 109 6.54 -39.40 5.02
N ASN A 110 5.61 -40.26 5.45
CA ASN A 110 5.87 -41.62 5.95
C ASN A 110 7.08 -41.73 6.90
N ASN A 111 7.35 -40.71 7.74
CA ASN A 111 8.53 -40.63 8.61
C ASN A 111 9.89 -40.68 7.87
N THR A 112 9.93 -40.37 6.57
CA THR A 112 11.18 -40.35 5.79
C THR A 112 11.97 -39.07 5.93
N ALA A 113 11.35 -38.02 6.51
CA ALA A 113 11.93 -36.71 6.70
C ALA A 113 11.88 -36.27 8.17
N LYS A 114 12.87 -35.49 8.58
CA LYS A 114 12.83 -34.62 9.73
C LYS A 114 12.59 -33.19 9.24
N LEU A 115 11.61 -32.49 9.84
CA LEU A 115 11.24 -31.11 9.48
C LEU A 115 11.69 -30.18 10.62
N GLU A 116 12.40 -29.10 10.27
CA GLU A 116 12.86 -28.07 11.19
C GLU A 116 12.72 -26.68 10.57
N LEU A 117 12.63 -25.67 11.41
CA LEU A 117 12.72 -24.27 10.99
C LEU A 117 14.16 -23.80 11.11
N ASN A 118 14.69 -23.20 10.05
CA ASN A 118 16.07 -22.72 9.98
C ASN A 118 16.11 -21.19 9.81
N ALA A 119 16.57 -20.48 10.83
CA ALA A 119 16.67 -19.03 10.82
C ALA A 119 17.91 -18.49 10.10
N SER A 120 18.94 -19.34 9.91
CA SER A 120 20.20 -18.91 9.30
C SER A 120 20.19 -19.01 7.77
N ASN A 121 19.41 -19.95 7.21
CA ASN A 121 19.26 -20.15 5.77
C ASN A 121 17.80 -19.89 5.39
N LYS A 122 17.48 -18.65 5.10
CA LYS A 122 16.13 -18.17 4.71
C LYS A 122 16.28 -17.20 3.56
N LEU A 123 15.23 -17.06 2.74
CA LEU A 123 15.14 -16.04 1.71
C LEU A 123 14.46 -14.79 2.25
N THR A 124 13.32 -14.98 2.96
CA THR A 124 12.54 -13.89 3.57
C THR A 124 12.07 -14.27 4.97
N GLY A 125 11.46 -13.32 5.67
CA GLY A 125 10.90 -13.60 7.00
C GLY A 125 11.93 -13.95 8.07
N ASN A 126 11.55 -14.87 8.97
CA ASN A 126 12.40 -15.30 10.09
C ASN A 126 13.01 -16.69 9.88
N ASN A 127 12.37 -17.55 9.08
CA ASN A 127 12.75 -18.94 8.91
C ASN A 127 12.54 -19.42 7.47
N ALA A 128 13.23 -20.51 7.12
CA ALA A 128 12.91 -21.39 6.01
C ALA A 128 12.64 -22.81 6.54
N LEU A 129 11.93 -23.63 5.80
CA LEU A 129 11.73 -25.04 6.11
C LEU A 129 12.97 -25.85 5.72
N GLU A 130 13.59 -26.52 6.69
CA GLU A 130 14.63 -27.53 6.47
C GLU A 130 14.03 -28.92 6.43
N VAL A 131 14.26 -29.64 5.34
CA VAL A 131 13.81 -31.02 5.14
C VAL A 131 15.02 -31.94 5.09
N THR A 132 15.23 -32.72 6.14
CA THR A 132 16.35 -33.67 6.28
C THR A 132 15.91 -35.10 5.98
N VAL A 133 16.68 -35.84 5.20
CA VAL A 133 16.46 -37.25 4.91
C VAL A 133 16.71 -38.09 6.16
N SER A 134 15.70 -38.80 6.69
CA SER A 134 15.77 -39.53 7.97
C SER A 134 15.94 -41.02 7.81
N THR A 135 15.44 -41.63 6.73
CA THR A 135 15.48 -43.08 6.51
C THR A 135 15.81 -43.44 5.09
N THR A 136 16.52 -44.57 4.89
CA THR A 136 16.63 -45.27 3.61
C THR A 136 15.43 -46.23 3.46
N PRO A 137 14.88 -46.52 2.29
CA PRO A 137 15.63 -47.06 1.15
C PRO A 137 15.57 -46.27 -0.14
N VAL A 138 14.84 -45.22 -0.28
CA VAL A 138 14.61 -44.62 -1.60
C VAL A 138 15.25 -43.24 -1.76
N GLY A 139 15.89 -42.70 -0.72
CA GLY A 139 16.60 -41.41 -0.79
C GLY A 139 15.73 -40.19 -1.07
N ILE A 140 14.44 -40.27 -0.80
CA ILE A 140 13.50 -39.17 -0.95
C ILE A 140 12.88 -38.89 0.41
N ALA A 141 13.12 -37.70 0.91
CA ALA A 141 12.45 -37.14 2.09
C ALA A 141 11.57 -35.96 1.69
N GLY A 142 10.38 -35.89 2.19
CA GLY A 142 9.45 -34.86 1.83
C GLY A 142 8.67 -34.31 3.01
N ALA A 143 8.41 -33.00 2.99
CA ALA A 143 7.35 -32.36 3.73
C ALA A 143 6.15 -32.20 2.80
N TYR A 144 4.97 -32.57 3.26
CA TYR A 144 3.74 -32.34 2.51
C TYR A 144 2.83 -31.37 3.25
N GLY A 145 2.16 -30.50 2.47
CA GLY A 145 1.13 -29.59 2.97
C GLY A 145 -0.24 -30.26 3.05
N LEU A 146 -1.24 -29.50 3.42
CA LEU A 146 -2.62 -29.96 3.42
C LEU A 146 -3.13 -30.14 1.99
N PRO A 147 -4.03 -31.14 1.73
CA PRO A 147 -4.70 -31.27 0.45
C PRO A 147 -5.41 -29.96 0.06
N LEU A 148 -5.18 -29.52 -1.15
CA LEU A 148 -5.80 -28.29 -1.65
C LEU A 148 -7.28 -28.57 -1.95
N LYS A 149 -8.17 -27.74 -1.40
CA LYS A 149 -9.55 -27.72 -1.84
C LYS A 149 -9.61 -26.95 -3.17
N PHE A 150 -9.90 -27.65 -4.25
CA PHE A 150 -10.07 -27.00 -5.55
C PHE A 150 -11.37 -26.18 -5.59
N GLY A 151 -11.27 -25.02 -6.28
CA GLY A 151 -12.44 -24.39 -6.82
C GLY A 151 -12.94 -25.20 -8.04
N GLU A 152 -14.22 -25.43 -8.16
CA GLU A 152 -14.80 -25.93 -9.39
C GLU A 152 -14.46 -24.93 -10.51
N GLY A 153 -13.55 -25.30 -11.43
CA GLY A 153 -13.32 -24.53 -12.65
C GLY A 153 -11.88 -24.20 -13.06
N ALA A 154 -10.87 -24.24 -12.19
CA ALA A 154 -9.50 -24.00 -12.64
C ALA A 154 -8.91 -25.26 -13.30
N PRO A 155 -8.55 -25.20 -14.60
CA PRO A 155 -8.03 -26.35 -15.31
C PRO A 155 -6.56 -26.67 -14.97
N TYR A 156 -5.82 -25.70 -14.42
CA TYR A 156 -4.41 -25.79 -14.10
C TYR A 156 -4.06 -25.11 -12.78
N TYR A 157 -2.93 -25.54 -12.19
CA TYR A 157 -2.34 -24.92 -11.00
C TYR A 157 -0.86 -24.67 -11.22
N LEU A 158 -0.36 -23.54 -10.75
CA LEU A 158 1.07 -23.24 -10.63
C LEU A 158 1.49 -23.49 -9.18
N ILE A 159 2.42 -24.42 -8.94
CA ILE A 159 3.20 -24.44 -7.71
C ILE A 159 4.51 -23.71 -7.95
N ARG A 160 4.91 -22.83 -7.04
CA ARG A 160 6.18 -22.12 -7.10
C ARG A 160 6.79 -21.98 -5.71
N GLY A 161 8.10 -21.82 -5.62
CA GLY A 161 8.83 -21.60 -4.38
C GLY A 161 10.31 -21.40 -4.62
N TYR A 162 11.03 -21.13 -3.55
CA TYR A 162 12.48 -21.02 -3.58
C TYR A 162 13.09 -22.19 -2.83
N VAL A 163 14.14 -22.76 -3.43
CA VAL A 163 14.76 -24.00 -2.94
C VAL A 163 16.28 -23.81 -2.93
N LYS A 164 16.93 -24.22 -1.84
CA LYS A 164 18.40 -24.22 -1.71
C LYS A 164 18.89 -25.57 -1.27
N ASN A 165 19.89 -26.11 -1.96
CA ASN A 165 20.56 -27.32 -1.49
C ASN A 165 21.35 -27.01 -0.22
N GLY A 166 21.12 -27.77 0.86
CA GLY A 166 21.95 -27.68 2.08
C GLY A 166 23.25 -28.43 1.94
N ASN A 167 23.16 -29.77 1.77
CA ASN A 167 24.30 -30.64 1.62
C ASN A 167 23.98 -31.92 0.80
N LEU A 168 22.89 -31.89 0.01
CA LEU A 168 22.55 -33.05 -0.83
C LEU A 168 23.67 -33.33 -1.82
N SER A 169 24.08 -34.60 -1.91
CA SER A 169 25.16 -35.07 -2.80
C SER A 169 24.89 -36.51 -3.27
N GLY A 170 25.39 -36.84 -4.44
CA GLY A 170 25.18 -38.11 -5.12
C GLY A 170 24.63 -37.99 -6.52
N THR A 171 24.52 -39.10 -7.25
CA THR A 171 24.20 -39.09 -8.70
C THR A 171 22.81 -38.50 -9.02
N ASP A 172 21.84 -38.62 -8.11
CA ASP A 172 20.46 -38.10 -8.26
C ASP A 172 20.11 -37.06 -7.21
N ALA A 173 21.09 -36.55 -6.48
CA ALA A 173 20.87 -35.58 -5.40
C ALA A 173 20.32 -34.26 -5.93
N ARG A 174 19.16 -33.85 -5.44
CA ARG A 174 18.52 -32.58 -5.81
C ARG A 174 17.42 -32.20 -4.82
N ALA A 175 17.11 -30.93 -4.75
CA ALA A 175 15.95 -30.42 -4.04
C ALA A 175 14.92 -29.85 -5.03
N TYR A 176 13.64 -30.06 -4.78
CA TYR A 176 12.57 -29.58 -5.65
C TYR A 176 11.23 -29.44 -4.90
N ILE A 177 10.30 -28.74 -5.53
CA ILE A 177 8.90 -28.66 -5.11
C ILE A 177 8.03 -29.46 -6.08
N GLN A 178 6.92 -30.00 -5.59
CA GLN A 178 6.03 -30.84 -6.37
C GLN A 178 4.58 -30.62 -5.99
N LEU A 179 3.67 -30.69 -6.96
CA LEU A 179 2.23 -30.80 -6.75
C LEU A 179 1.75 -32.13 -7.34
N THR A 180 1.12 -32.96 -6.53
CA THR A 180 0.72 -34.33 -6.96
C THR A 180 -0.55 -34.82 -6.25
N ASP A 181 -1.35 -35.64 -6.94
CA ASP A 181 -2.48 -36.38 -6.41
C ASP A 181 -2.16 -37.90 -6.22
N GLU A 182 -0.86 -38.28 -6.22
CA GLU A 182 -0.33 -39.64 -6.20
C GLU A 182 -0.38 -40.37 -7.58
N ILE A 183 -1.13 -39.88 -8.53
CA ILE A 183 -1.26 -40.46 -9.89
C ILE A 183 -0.63 -39.53 -10.91
N ALA A 184 -1.04 -38.23 -10.90
CA ALA A 184 -0.46 -37.19 -11.71
C ALA A 184 0.46 -36.30 -10.85
N TYR A 185 1.59 -35.86 -11.40
CA TYR A 185 2.52 -35.00 -10.72
C TYR A 185 3.10 -33.96 -11.67
N ALA A 186 3.51 -32.82 -11.10
CA ALA A 186 4.24 -31.80 -11.80
C ALA A 186 5.53 -31.50 -11.05
N VAL A 187 6.67 -31.77 -11.68
CA VAL A 187 8.04 -31.46 -11.23
C VAL A 187 8.81 -30.98 -12.44
N ASP A 188 8.85 -29.66 -12.64
CA ASP A 188 9.53 -29.13 -13.83
C ASP A 188 10.95 -28.64 -13.49
N MET A 189 11.20 -28.15 -12.27
CA MET A 189 12.47 -27.58 -11.85
C MET A 189 12.98 -28.17 -10.53
N SER A 190 14.29 -28.33 -10.45
CA SER A 190 15.02 -28.76 -9.27
C SER A 190 16.34 -28.02 -9.17
N THR A 191 16.94 -27.93 -7.98
CA THR A 191 18.25 -27.33 -7.79
C THR A 191 19.24 -28.26 -7.10
N THR A 192 20.51 -28.08 -7.42
CA THR A 192 21.68 -28.61 -6.71
C THR A 192 22.53 -27.48 -6.12
N ASP A 193 22.13 -26.21 -6.30
CA ASP A 193 22.85 -25.04 -5.81
C ASP A 193 22.81 -24.98 -4.28
N SER A 194 23.98 -24.94 -3.66
CA SER A 194 24.18 -24.83 -2.22
C SER A 194 24.50 -23.39 -1.75
N ASN A 195 24.75 -22.47 -2.68
CA ASN A 195 25.12 -21.10 -2.34
C ASN A 195 23.88 -20.22 -2.19
N GLU A 196 22.93 -20.33 -3.13
CA GLU A 196 21.80 -19.45 -3.24
C GLU A 196 20.46 -20.19 -3.39
N PHE A 197 19.37 -19.50 -3.03
CA PHE A 197 18.02 -20.00 -3.29
C PHE A 197 17.69 -19.88 -4.78
N THR A 198 17.31 -20.99 -5.37
CA THR A 198 16.87 -21.10 -6.76
C THR A 198 15.35 -21.05 -6.82
N PHE A 199 14.78 -20.23 -7.71
CA PHE A 199 13.35 -20.26 -8.00
C PHE A 199 12.98 -21.54 -8.75
N CYS A 200 12.06 -22.29 -8.19
CA CYS A 200 11.51 -23.52 -8.78
C CYS A 200 10.00 -23.39 -8.95
N TYR A 201 9.48 -23.90 -10.05
CA TYR A 201 8.03 -23.93 -10.31
C TYR A 201 7.63 -25.11 -11.17
N ALA A 202 6.33 -25.45 -11.15
CA ALA A 202 5.74 -26.47 -12.02
C ALA A 202 4.26 -26.15 -12.29
N VAL A 203 3.78 -26.46 -13.50
CA VAL A 203 2.37 -26.34 -13.88
C VAL A 203 1.70 -27.69 -13.82
N TYR A 204 0.68 -27.82 -12.97
CA TYR A 204 -0.10 -29.04 -12.76
C TYR A 204 -1.41 -29.00 -13.55
N ASP A 205 -1.70 -30.06 -14.32
CA ASP A 205 -2.94 -30.21 -15.09
C ASP A 205 -4.02 -30.88 -14.23
N ALA A 206 -4.89 -30.10 -13.63
CA ALA A 206 -5.95 -30.57 -12.75
C ALA A 206 -7.03 -31.42 -13.44
N ARG A 207 -7.15 -31.31 -14.76
CA ARG A 207 -8.10 -32.14 -15.53
C ARG A 207 -7.73 -33.61 -15.54
N LYS A 208 -6.48 -33.94 -15.17
CA LYS A 208 -5.96 -35.31 -15.04
C LYS A 208 -5.99 -35.82 -13.59
N ALA A 209 -6.36 -34.93 -12.65
CA ALA A 209 -6.37 -35.28 -11.24
C ALA A 209 -7.49 -36.24 -10.89
N ALA A 210 -7.17 -37.24 -10.09
CA ALA A 210 -8.14 -38.20 -9.53
C ALA A 210 -8.53 -37.83 -8.09
N LYS A 211 -7.68 -37.08 -7.39
CA LYS A 211 -7.86 -36.59 -6.03
C LYS A 211 -7.38 -35.13 -5.90
N ALA A 212 -7.68 -34.51 -4.76
CA ALA A 212 -7.12 -33.22 -4.40
C ALA A 212 -5.59 -33.28 -4.33
N PRO A 213 -4.84 -32.52 -5.14
CA PRO A 213 -3.39 -32.56 -5.09
C PRO A 213 -2.83 -31.93 -3.83
N ILE A 214 -1.67 -32.43 -3.47
CA ILE A 214 -0.94 -32.09 -2.25
C ILE A 214 0.38 -31.45 -2.68
N PRO A 215 0.76 -30.28 -2.10
CA PRO A 215 2.05 -29.67 -2.31
C PRO A 215 3.14 -30.38 -1.48
N TYR A 216 4.30 -30.59 -2.08
CA TYR A 216 5.46 -31.20 -1.45
C TYR A 216 6.70 -30.31 -1.58
N ALA A 217 7.51 -30.30 -0.52
CA ALA A 217 8.90 -29.85 -0.49
C ALA A 217 9.79 -31.09 -0.36
N VAL A 218 10.67 -31.37 -1.31
CA VAL A 218 11.36 -32.66 -1.43
C VAL A 218 12.87 -32.51 -1.45
N SER A 219 13.55 -33.21 -0.55
CA SER A 219 14.99 -33.43 -0.51
C SER A 219 15.32 -34.85 -0.97
N ARG A 220 16.09 -34.99 -2.06
CA ARG A 220 16.56 -36.27 -2.58
C ARG A 220 18.05 -36.40 -2.36
N GLY A 221 18.47 -37.34 -1.54
CA GLY A 221 19.87 -37.55 -1.14
C GLY A 221 20.03 -38.69 -0.15
N SER A 222 21.17 -38.82 0.49
CA SER A 222 21.47 -39.82 1.53
C SER A 222 20.90 -39.39 2.91
N VAL A 223 20.78 -40.35 3.82
CA VAL A 223 20.35 -40.09 5.22
C VAL A 223 21.25 -39.00 5.87
N GLY A 224 20.64 -38.06 6.54
CA GLY A 224 21.30 -36.91 7.19
C GLY A 224 21.57 -35.72 6.25
N GLN A 225 21.31 -35.85 4.97
CA GLN A 225 21.38 -34.72 4.01
C GLN A 225 20.06 -33.97 3.98
N TYR A 226 20.13 -32.68 3.64
CA TYR A 226 18.97 -31.77 3.74
C TYR A 226 19.00 -30.68 2.67
N ALA A 227 17.83 -30.03 2.51
CA ALA A 227 17.64 -28.84 1.71
C ALA A 227 16.70 -27.85 2.43
N TYR A 228 16.69 -26.61 1.95
CA TYR A 228 15.87 -25.53 2.47
C TYR A 228 14.81 -25.08 1.47
N PHE A 229 13.64 -24.73 1.98
CA PHE A 229 12.48 -24.30 1.18
C PHE A 229 11.88 -23.03 1.78
N ASP A 230 11.51 -22.08 0.92
CA ASP A 230 10.92 -20.80 1.34
C ASP A 230 9.95 -20.26 0.26
N GLU A 231 9.06 -19.36 0.66
CA GLU A 231 8.09 -18.68 -0.21
C GLU A 231 7.34 -19.61 -1.18
N MET A 232 6.83 -20.75 -0.72
CA MET A 232 6.01 -21.64 -1.52
C MET A 232 4.59 -21.09 -1.69
N ALA A 233 4.08 -21.12 -2.90
CA ALA A 233 2.71 -20.71 -3.21
C ALA A 233 2.08 -21.64 -4.26
N VAL A 234 0.75 -21.75 -4.23
CA VAL A 234 -0.03 -22.41 -5.27
C VAL A 234 -1.11 -21.46 -5.76
N TYR A 235 -1.13 -21.24 -7.08
CA TYR A 235 -2.09 -20.37 -7.78
C TYR A 235 -2.94 -21.17 -8.75
N GLU A 236 -4.24 -20.86 -8.82
CA GLU A 236 -5.10 -21.34 -9.89
C GLU A 236 -4.78 -20.61 -11.20
N LEU A 237 -4.76 -21.32 -12.31
CA LEU A 237 -4.47 -20.78 -13.63
C LEU A 237 -5.56 -21.10 -14.64
N SER A 238 -5.84 -20.16 -15.52
CA SER A 238 -6.55 -20.38 -16.76
C SER A 238 -5.70 -21.19 -17.77
N SER A 239 -6.32 -21.73 -18.80
CA SER A 239 -5.60 -22.42 -19.88
C SER A 239 -4.64 -21.50 -20.65
N SER A 240 -4.99 -20.22 -20.79
CA SER A 240 -4.14 -19.20 -21.42
C SER A 240 -2.89 -18.89 -20.60
N GLU A 241 -3.04 -18.72 -19.29
CA GLU A 241 -1.89 -18.49 -18.39
C GLU A 241 -0.96 -19.70 -18.32
N ALA A 242 -1.51 -20.91 -18.18
CA ALA A 242 -0.71 -22.13 -18.21
C ALA A 242 0.08 -22.32 -19.52
N THR A 243 -0.45 -21.80 -20.63
CA THR A 243 0.25 -21.80 -21.92
C THR A 243 1.32 -20.71 -21.97
N ALA A 244 1.03 -19.52 -21.48
CA ALA A 244 1.95 -18.39 -21.44
C ALA A 244 3.19 -18.68 -20.59
N ILE A 245 3.01 -19.30 -19.41
CA ILE A 245 4.11 -19.66 -18.50
C ILE A 245 5.18 -20.53 -19.20
N LYS A 246 4.80 -21.39 -20.14
CA LYS A 246 5.75 -22.25 -20.88
C LYS A 246 6.75 -21.48 -21.73
N SER A 247 6.43 -20.26 -22.09
CA SER A 247 7.31 -19.37 -22.88
C SER A 247 8.06 -18.35 -22.03
N MET A 248 7.80 -18.28 -20.73
CA MET A 248 8.44 -17.38 -19.80
C MET A 248 9.75 -17.93 -19.25
N SER A 249 10.71 -17.06 -18.96
CA SER A 249 11.86 -17.44 -18.14
C SER A 249 11.46 -17.63 -16.68
N PRO A 250 12.24 -18.36 -15.86
CA PRO A 250 11.97 -18.50 -14.43
C PRO A 250 11.81 -17.16 -13.73
N GLU A 251 12.63 -16.15 -14.08
CA GLU A 251 12.58 -14.80 -13.51
C GLU A 251 11.26 -14.08 -13.88
N GLN A 252 10.77 -14.27 -15.10
CA GLN A 252 9.49 -13.72 -15.53
C GLN A 252 8.33 -14.37 -14.76
N VAL A 253 8.37 -15.69 -14.56
CA VAL A 253 7.34 -16.39 -13.76
C VAL A 253 7.39 -15.91 -12.30
N ALA A 254 8.58 -15.77 -11.72
CA ALA A 254 8.76 -15.26 -10.35
C ALA A 254 8.21 -13.84 -10.18
N ALA A 255 8.41 -12.98 -11.18
CA ALA A 255 7.91 -11.60 -11.17
C ALA A 255 6.40 -11.52 -11.36
N GLU A 256 5.85 -12.34 -12.25
CA GLU A 256 4.42 -12.35 -12.56
C GLU A 256 3.58 -13.05 -11.49
N TYR A 257 4.15 -14.06 -10.83
CA TYR A 257 3.52 -14.80 -9.73
C TYR A 257 4.38 -14.69 -8.45
N PRO A 258 4.51 -13.49 -7.86
CA PRO A 258 5.25 -13.30 -6.61
C PRO A 258 4.59 -14.09 -5.48
N TYR A 259 5.34 -14.39 -4.42
CA TYR A 259 4.73 -14.92 -3.19
C TYR A 259 3.81 -13.87 -2.57
N VAL A 260 2.60 -14.27 -2.25
CA VAL A 260 1.62 -13.48 -1.48
C VAL A 260 1.03 -14.33 -0.35
N ASN A 261 0.72 -13.68 0.78
CA ASN A 261 0.26 -14.40 1.98
C ASN A 261 -1.14 -15.01 1.86
N SER A 262 -2.00 -14.45 1.02
CA SER A 262 -3.37 -14.96 0.79
C SER A 262 -3.96 -14.38 -0.49
N VAL A 263 -4.96 -13.50 -0.39
CA VAL A 263 -5.55 -12.76 -1.52
C VAL A 263 -4.84 -11.41 -1.64
N MET A 264 -4.33 -11.12 -2.82
CA MET A 264 -3.61 -9.88 -3.09
C MET A 264 -4.03 -9.30 -4.45
N PRO A 265 -4.63 -8.10 -4.46
CA PRO A 265 -4.87 -7.35 -5.70
C PRO A 265 -3.61 -6.64 -6.17
N VAL A 266 -3.69 -5.95 -7.30
CA VAL A 266 -2.71 -4.92 -7.65
C VAL A 266 -2.83 -3.78 -6.64
N CYS A 267 -1.82 -3.58 -5.82
CA CYS A 267 -1.82 -2.55 -4.79
C CYS A 267 -0.97 -1.36 -5.20
N ASN A 268 -1.55 -0.18 -5.22
CA ASN A 268 -0.83 1.08 -5.40
C ASN A 268 0.19 1.03 -6.56
N PRO A 269 -0.27 0.85 -7.82
CA PRO A 269 0.63 0.75 -8.97
C PRO A 269 1.32 2.08 -9.27
N TYR A 270 2.57 1.99 -9.77
CA TYR A 270 3.35 3.14 -10.16
C TYR A 270 4.17 2.88 -11.41
N ALA A 271 4.51 3.96 -12.13
CA ALA A 271 5.52 3.99 -13.16
C ALA A 271 6.48 5.15 -12.89
N ILE A 272 7.77 4.88 -12.85
CA ILE A 272 8.83 5.87 -12.64
C ILE A 272 9.72 5.89 -13.87
N ARG A 273 9.89 7.06 -14.51
CA ARG A 273 10.95 7.28 -15.48
C ARG A 273 12.12 7.91 -14.75
N TYR A 274 13.27 7.25 -14.81
CA TYR A 274 14.51 7.74 -14.25
C TYR A 274 15.07 8.89 -15.09
N GLY A 275 15.74 9.84 -14.44
CA GLY A 275 16.36 10.97 -15.09
C GLY A 275 17.36 10.58 -16.16
N GLU A 276 17.75 11.53 -17.02
CA GLU A 276 18.82 11.30 -18.00
C GLU A 276 20.12 10.92 -17.30
N ASN A 277 20.40 11.51 -16.14
CA ASN A 277 21.34 10.99 -15.16
C ASN A 277 20.59 10.02 -14.25
N MET A 278 20.94 8.76 -14.32
CA MET A 278 20.30 7.71 -13.49
C MET A 278 20.93 7.64 -12.09
N LEU A 279 22.12 8.23 -11.89
CA LEU A 279 22.79 8.20 -10.59
C LEU A 279 22.11 9.16 -9.61
N PRO A 280 21.66 8.68 -8.44
CA PRO A 280 21.11 9.54 -7.38
C PRO A 280 22.16 10.50 -6.82
N SER A 281 21.71 11.43 -5.99
CA SER A 281 22.60 12.33 -5.25
C SER A 281 23.50 11.53 -4.28
N ILE A 282 24.63 12.11 -3.88
CA ILE A 282 25.52 11.48 -2.91
C ILE A 282 24.87 11.32 -1.53
N TYR A 283 23.89 12.15 -1.19
CA TYR A 283 23.11 11.99 0.05
C TYR A 283 22.31 10.68 0.10
N GLU A 284 21.99 10.11 -1.05
CA GLU A 284 21.27 8.83 -1.19
C GLU A 284 22.24 7.62 -1.30
N ALA A 285 23.55 7.86 -1.23
CA ALA A 285 24.55 6.78 -1.32
C ALA A 285 24.76 6.08 0.03
N GLU A 286 24.95 4.78 -0.02
CA GLU A 286 25.47 4.04 1.12
C GLU A 286 26.92 4.44 1.42
N ASN A 287 27.22 4.63 2.69
CA ASN A 287 28.51 5.10 3.13
C ASN A 287 29.33 3.96 3.74
N SER A 288 30.44 3.59 3.10
CA SER A 288 31.42 2.66 3.67
C SER A 288 32.72 3.39 3.98
N VAL A 289 33.09 3.48 5.25
CA VAL A 289 34.33 4.14 5.72
C VAL A 289 35.05 3.21 6.69
N THR A 290 36.28 2.84 6.34
CA THR A 290 37.19 2.20 7.29
C THR A 290 38.29 3.14 7.75
N THR A 291 38.67 4.13 6.89
CA THR A 291 39.72 5.11 7.22
C THR A 291 39.42 6.46 6.58
N GLY A 292 39.78 7.55 7.30
CA GLY A 292 39.66 8.90 6.77
C GLY A 292 38.36 9.63 7.09
N SER A 293 38.15 10.77 6.44
CA SER A 293 36.94 11.61 6.58
C SER A 293 36.22 11.76 5.25
N LYS A 294 34.90 11.91 5.34
CA LYS A 294 34.01 12.17 4.20
C LYS A 294 33.31 13.49 4.40
N LYS A 295 33.21 14.30 3.35
CA LYS A 295 32.43 15.54 3.36
C LYS A 295 31.64 15.65 2.05
N ILE A 296 30.34 15.73 2.13
CA ILE A 296 29.44 16.05 1.02
C ILE A 296 29.27 17.56 1.01
N THR A 297 29.64 18.22 -0.08
CA THR A 297 29.56 19.68 -0.22
C THR A 297 28.40 20.12 -1.13
N ALA A 298 27.96 19.23 -2.01
CA ALA A 298 26.80 19.43 -2.88
C ALA A 298 26.22 18.05 -3.28
N PRO A 299 25.00 17.97 -3.82
CA PRO A 299 24.35 16.69 -4.18
C PRO A 299 25.19 15.75 -5.05
N TYR A 300 26.12 16.29 -5.86
CA TYR A 300 27.00 15.53 -6.74
C TYR A 300 28.48 15.88 -6.53
N VAL A 301 28.85 16.38 -5.36
CA VAL A 301 30.23 16.73 -5.00
C VAL A 301 30.57 16.16 -3.63
N ALA A 302 31.54 15.25 -3.60
CA ALA A 302 32.01 14.65 -2.35
C ALA A 302 33.53 14.69 -2.27
N THR A 303 34.06 14.92 -1.08
CA THR A 303 35.45 14.86 -0.74
C THR A 303 35.74 13.68 0.18
N LEU A 304 36.69 12.85 -0.21
CA LEU A 304 37.28 11.78 0.62
C LEU A 304 38.70 12.21 1.00
N THR A 305 39.00 12.27 2.29
CA THR A 305 40.35 12.57 2.78
C THR A 305 40.86 11.40 3.62
N LYS A 306 41.93 10.76 3.21
CA LYS A 306 42.56 9.61 3.86
C LYS A 306 43.98 9.96 4.26
N SER A 307 44.34 9.74 5.52
CA SER A 307 45.70 9.89 6.04
C SER A 307 46.47 8.57 6.08
N THR A 308 45.76 7.44 6.00
CA THR A 308 46.34 6.08 6.01
C THR A 308 45.66 5.22 4.96
N ALA A 309 46.28 4.08 4.63
CA ALA A 309 45.67 3.06 3.80
C ALA A 309 44.38 2.52 4.47
N GLY A 310 43.40 2.17 3.67
CA GLY A 310 42.09 1.65 4.09
C GLY A 310 41.02 1.95 3.06
N TYR A 311 39.83 1.39 3.26
CA TYR A 311 38.71 1.52 2.33
C TYR A 311 37.86 2.75 2.63
N SER A 312 37.46 3.51 1.60
CA SER A 312 36.51 4.61 1.70
C SER A 312 35.76 4.81 0.38
N SER A 313 34.44 4.62 0.39
CA SER A 313 33.62 4.73 -0.82
C SER A 313 32.20 5.19 -0.56
N TYR A 314 31.53 5.60 -1.63
CA TYR A 314 30.09 5.76 -1.75
C TYR A 314 29.57 4.67 -2.68
N ALA A 315 28.41 4.09 -2.38
CA ALA A 315 27.78 3.06 -3.21
C ALA A 315 26.29 3.39 -3.43
N TRP A 316 25.80 3.06 -4.62
CA TRP A 316 24.38 3.17 -4.96
C TRP A 316 23.91 1.86 -5.57
N ASN A 317 22.78 1.37 -5.10
CA ASN A 317 22.01 0.31 -5.73
C ASN A 317 20.85 0.93 -6.50
N LEU A 318 20.83 0.77 -7.83
CA LEU A 318 19.84 1.39 -8.70
C LEU A 318 19.29 0.37 -9.72
N PRO A 319 18.01 0.48 -10.11
CA PRO A 319 17.43 -0.39 -11.13
C PRO A 319 18.15 -0.23 -12.48
N ALA A 320 18.30 -1.33 -13.22
CA ALA A 320 18.84 -1.33 -14.56
C ALA A 320 18.24 -2.45 -15.41
N ALA A 321 18.07 -2.21 -16.70
CA ALA A 321 17.59 -3.20 -17.64
C ALA A 321 18.73 -4.14 -18.06
N ALA A 322 18.42 -5.44 -18.24
CA ALA A 322 19.35 -6.45 -18.74
C ALA A 322 19.71 -6.22 -20.22
N SER A 323 20.92 -6.63 -20.61
CA SER A 323 21.41 -6.59 -21.99
C SER A 323 21.35 -5.20 -22.63
N LYS A 324 21.64 -4.15 -21.84
CA LYS A 324 21.66 -2.75 -22.28
C LYS A 324 23.00 -2.09 -22.02
N ALA A 325 23.38 -1.18 -22.93
CA ALA A 325 24.58 -0.38 -22.78
C ALA A 325 24.32 0.83 -21.87
N TYR A 326 25.25 1.12 -20.97
CA TYR A 326 25.27 2.29 -20.11
C TYR A 326 26.67 2.91 -20.10
N THR A 327 26.75 4.21 -19.80
CA THR A 327 28.01 4.91 -19.64
C THR A 327 28.04 5.66 -18.33
N LEU A 328 29.03 5.35 -17.48
CA LEU A 328 29.33 6.09 -16.25
C LEU A 328 30.44 7.09 -16.58
N SER A 329 30.27 8.36 -16.16
CA SER A 329 31.33 9.39 -16.29
C SER A 329 31.41 10.25 -15.04
N MET A 330 32.60 10.77 -14.70
CA MET A 330 32.80 11.64 -13.55
C MET A 330 34.13 12.41 -13.67
N LYS A 331 34.25 13.48 -12.90
CA LYS A 331 35.51 14.16 -12.64
C LYS A 331 36.07 13.82 -11.26
N VAL A 332 37.36 13.60 -11.14
CA VAL A 332 38.06 13.34 -9.90
C VAL A 332 39.24 14.28 -9.78
N SER A 333 39.25 15.18 -8.80
CA SER A 333 40.39 16.03 -8.46
C SER A 333 41.16 15.38 -7.30
N VAL A 334 42.43 15.14 -7.48
CA VAL A 334 43.32 14.43 -6.55
C VAL A 334 44.41 15.36 -6.04
N SER A 335 44.63 15.37 -4.75
CA SER A 335 45.74 16.11 -4.13
C SER A 335 46.38 15.30 -2.99
N ASN A 336 47.68 15.52 -2.80
CA ASN A 336 48.47 14.84 -1.78
C ASN A 336 48.42 13.31 -1.83
N ILE A 337 48.33 12.74 -3.02
CA ILE A 337 48.28 11.29 -3.22
C ILE A 337 49.63 10.63 -2.81
N GLY A 338 49.51 9.53 -2.08
CA GLY A 338 50.63 8.64 -1.73
C GLY A 338 50.13 7.24 -1.46
N GLY A 339 51.06 6.29 -1.30
CA GLY A 339 50.77 4.87 -1.09
C GLY A 339 51.16 4.00 -2.27
N VAL A 340 50.38 3.00 -2.63
CA VAL A 340 50.65 2.04 -3.70
C VAL A 340 50.59 2.70 -5.07
N ILE A 341 51.67 2.49 -5.87
CA ILE A 341 51.75 3.01 -7.24
C ILE A 341 50.68 2.34 -8.10
N GLY A 342 49.96 3.13 -8.89
CA GLY A 342 48.90 2.65 -9.77
C GLY A 342 47.50 2.54 -9.12
N ALA A 343 47.41 2.78 -7.82
CA ALA A 343 46.12 2.91 -7.11
C ALA A 343 45.68 4.38 -6.97
N GLY A 344 44.42 4.67 -6.84
CA GLY A 344 43.91 6.06 -6.81
C GLY A 344 42.43 6.16 -6.51
N GLY A 345 41.83 7.26 -6.94
CA GLY A 345 40.37 7.39 -7.00
C GLY A 345 39.81 6.46 -8.08
N TYR A 346 38.74 5.75 -7.78
CA TYR A 346 38.20 4.71 -8.67
C TYR A 346 36.68 4.62 -8.64
N TYR A 347 36.14 3.84 -9.57
CA TYR A 347 34.78 3.30 -9.54
C TYR A 347 34.81 1.78 -9.72
N ASN A 348 33.74 1.13 -9.22
CA ASN A 348 33.49 -0.29 -9.46
C ASN A 348 32.02 -0.45 -9.84
N ILE A 349 31.73 -1.20 -10.90
CA ILE A 349 30.41 -1.39 -11.47
C ILE A 349 30.08 -2.87 -11.41
N ARG A 350 28.97 -3.22 -10.76
CA ARG A 350 28.50 -4.61 -10.64
C ARG A 350 27.04 -4.70 -11.04
N ALA A 351 26.68 -5.77 -11.76
CA ALA A 351 25.29 -6.11 -11.99
C ALA A 351 24.70 -6.78 -10.75
N LEU A 352 23.41 -6.51 -10.51
CA LEU A 352 22.61 -7.10 -9.43
C LEU A 352 21.48 -7.92 -10.02
N ASP A 353 21.16 -9.07 -9.40
CA ASP A 353 19.94 -9.84 -9.65
C ASP A 353 18.72 -9.21 -8.96
N ALA A 354 17.56 -9.87 -9.04
CA ALA A 354 16.31 -9.43 -8.42
C ALA A 354 16.36 -9.40 -6.87
N TYR A 355 17.36 -10.03 -6.27
CA TYR A 355 17.53 -10.12 -4.80
C TYR A 355 18.60 -9.16 -4.28
N GLY A 356 19.34 -8.49 -5.21
CA GLY A 356 20.45 -7.60 -4.87
C GLY A 356 21.80 -8.32 -4.77
N ASN A 357 21.90 -9.58 -5.20
CA ASN A 357 23.19 -10.29 -5.27
C ASN A 357 23.96 -9.91 -6.54
N TYR A 358 25.28 -10.05 -6.50
CA TYR A 358 26.12 -9.77 -7.66
C TYR A 358 25.95 -10.84 -8.74
N VAL A 359 25.71 -10.40 -9.98
CA VAL A 359 25.66 -11.27 -11.17
C VAL A 359 27.03 -11.34 -11.80
N GLY A 360 27.70 -12.48 -11.68
CA GLY A 360 29.02 -12.70 -12.29
C GLY A 360 30.15 -11.85 -11.71
N VAL A 361 31.15 -11.57 -12.54
CA VAL A 361 32.32 -10.73 -12.18
C VAL A 361 31.96 -9.24 -12.27
N PRO A 362 32.73 -8.33 -11.64
CA PRO A 362 32.59 -6.90 -11.87
C PRO A 362 32.56 -6.55 -13.34
N LEU A 363 31.64 -5.70 -13.78
CA LEU A 363 31.53 -5.23 -15.16
C LEU A 363 32.69 -4.33 -15.51
N ASP A 364 33.15 -3.54 -14.54
CA ASP A 364 34.35 -2.73 -14.63
C ASP A 364 34.86 -2.31 -13.24
N THR A 365 36.18 -2.12 -13.08
CA THR A 365 36.85 -1.75 -11.84
C THR A 365 37.84 -0.60 -11.98
N GLY A 366 37.87 0.09 -13.07
CA GLY A 366 38.81 1.20 -13.34
C GLY A 366 38.41 1.97 -14.58
N PRO A 367 39.10 3.00 -15.05
CA PRO A 367 40.44 3.45 -14.69
C PRO A 367 40.51 4.23 -13.36
N TYR A 368 41.73 4.37 -12.86
CA TYR A 368 42.02 5.06 -11.60
C TYR A 368 42.58 6.46 -11.83
N ALA A 369 42.19 7.42 -10.98
CA ALA A 369 42.84 8.71 -10.85
C ALA A 369 44.10 8.55 -9.96
N VAL A 370 45.25 8.28 -10.56
CA VAL A 370 46.47 7.80 -9.89
C VAL A 370 47.52 8.89 -9.64
N ALA A 371 47.28 10.15 -10.02
CA ALA A 371 48.16 11.27 -9.87
C ALA A 371 47.49 12.51 -9.33
N ASN A 372 48.23 13.43 -8.71
CA ASN A 372 47.71 14.74 -8.37
C ASN A 372 47.22 15.51 -9.62
N GLY A 373 46.09 16.18 -9.51
CA GLY A 373 45.47 16.93 -10.60
C GLY A 373 44.02 16.52 -10.86
N GLU A 374 43.45 17.03 -11.96
CA GLU A 374 42.11 16.72 -12.41
C GLU A 374 42.11 15.55 -13.40
N HIS A 375 41.19 14.60 -13.18
CA HIS A 375 41.01 13.42 -14.03
C HIS A 375 39.55 13.35 -14.47
N THR A 376 39.30 13.03 -15.73
CA THR A 376 37.98 12.67 -16.25
C THR A 376 37.96 11.16 -16.46
N LEU A 377 37.10 10.47 -15.72
CA LEU A 377 36.89 9.04 -15.82
C LEU A 377 35.59 8.78 -16.59
N SER A 378 35.63 7.87 -17.55
CA SER A 378 34.46 7.46 -18.32
C SER A 378 34.57 6.02 -18.73
N GLN A 379 33.46 5.26 -18.55
CA GLN A 379 33.38 3.86 -18.94
C GLN A 379 32.02 3.48 -19.48
N THR A 380 32.05 2.82 -20.64
CA THR A 380 30.85 2.18 -21.22
C THR A 380 30.88 0.68 -20.93
N PHE A 381 29.74 0.13 -20.51
CA PHE A 381 29.58 -1.29 -20.22
C PHE A 381 28.19 -1.76 -20.66
N THR A 382 28.03 -3.09 -20.81
CA THR A 382 26.73 -3.72 -21.12
C THR A 382 26.33 -4.64 -19.96
N THR A 383 25.11 -4.50 -19.49
CA THR A 383 24.57 -5.35 -18.44
C THR A 383 24.33 -6.78 -18.95
N PRO A 384 24.69 -7.83 -18.18
CA PRO A 384 24.41 -9.21 -18.55
C PRO A 384 22.91 -9.56 -18.51
N VAL A 385 22.56 -10.71 -19.04
CA VAL A 385 21.25 -11.34 -18.85
C VAL A 385 21.06 -11.62 -17.35
N GLY A 386 19.83 -11.48 -16.83
CA GLY A 386 19.52 -11.63 -15.41
C GLY A 386 19.83 -10.40 -14.57
N THR A 387 20.25 -9.27 -15.17
CA THR A 387 20.42 -8.00 -14.47
C THR A 387 19.05 -7.38 -14.14
N PHE A 388 18.84 -7.03 -12.88
CA PHE A 388 17.72 -6.22 -12.39
C PHE A 388 18.17 -4.87 -11.84
N GLY A 389 19.47 -4.75 -11.54
CA GLY A 389 20.04 -3.53 -11.01
C GLY A 389 21.54 -3.42 -11.23
N LEU A 390 22.08 -2.29 -10.82
CA LEU A 390 23.51 -1.98 -10.79
C LEU A 390 23.91 -1.53 -9.40
N CYS A 391 25.03 -2.02 -8.92
CA CYS A 391 25.77 -1.44 -7.80
C CYS A 391 26.91 -0.61 -8.37
N ILE A 392 26.86 0.70 -8.18
CA ILE A 392 27.90 1.66 -8.57
C ILE A 392 28.65 2.07 -7.32
N ILE A 393 29.94 1.82 -7.25
CA ILE A 393 30.81 2.19 -6.14
C ILE A 393 31.82 3.23 -6.66
N VAL A 394 31.96 4.34 -5.93
CA VAL A 394 32.93 5.41 -6.21
C VAL A 394 33.72 5.67 -4.94
N GLY A 395 35.02 5.69 -5.03
CA GLY A 395 35.84 5.81 -3.83
C GLY A 395 37.35 5.97 -4.10
N ALA A 396 38.10 5.84 -3.03
CA ALA A 396 39.58 5.80 -3.08
C ALA A 396 40.07 4.41 -2.62
N ASP A 397 40.95 3.81 -3.40
CA ASP A 397 41.48 2.47 -3.20
C ASP A 397 42.09 2.25 -1.81
N THR A 398 42.12 0.99 -1.37
CA THR A 398 42.62 0.58 -0.06
C THR A 398 44.09 0.95 0.14
N GLY A 399 44.93 0.88 -0.92
CA GLY A 399 46.36 1.12 -0.89
C GLY A 399 46.81 2.57 -0.88
N VAL A 400 45.88 3.56 -1.00
CA VAL A 400 46.23 4.98 -1.17
C VAL A 400 45.76 5.85 -0.01
N PHE A 401 46.46 6.98 0.17
CA PHE A 401 46.07 8.12 0.98
C PHE A 401 46.12 9.40 0.16
N GLY A 402 45.46 10.47 0.62
CA GLY A 402 45.35 11.75 -0.08
C GLY A 402 43.93 12.30 0.03
N THR A 403 43.66 13.36 -0.74
CA THR A 403 42.33 13.96 -0.86
C THR A 403 41.78 13.77 -2.27
N PHE A 404 40.61 13.22 -2.37
CA PHE A 404 39.93 12.88 -3.64
C PHE A 404 38.59 13.62 -3.64
N VAL A 405 38.38 14.51 -4.62
CA VAL A 405 37.12 15.24 -4.81
C VAL A 405 36.42 14.68 -6.05
N PHE A 406 35.30 14.03 -5.86
CA PHE A 406 34.45 13.50 -6.93
C PHE A 406 33.37 14.53 -7.29
N SER A 407 33.18 14.78 -8.58
CA SER A 407 32.20 15.74 -9.09
C SER A 407 31.66 15.32 -10.46
N GLU A 408 30.57 15.96 -10.91
CA GLU A 408 29.93 15.75 -12.21
C GLU A 408 29.68 14.26 -12.51
N MET A 409 29.25 13.50 -11.50
CA MET A 409 28.99 12.06 -11.63
C MET A 409 27.69 11.83 -12.40
N MET A 410 27.78 11.09 -13.50
CA MET A 410 26.65 10.81 -14.38
C MET A 410 26.64 9.37 -14.86
N LEU A 411 25.51 8.70 -14.75
CA LEU A 411 25.21 7.42 -15.38
C LEU A 411 24.10 7.61 -16.39
N ASN A 412 24.38 7.38 -17.68
CA ASN A 412 23.37 7.48 -18.73
C ASN A 412 23.22 6.19 -19.54
N ILE A 413 22.04 6.05 -20.18
CA ILE A 413 21.76 4.98 -21.14
C ILE A 413 22.56 5.23 -22.42
N GLY A 414 23.07 4.15 -23.01
CA GLY A 414 23.81 4.18 -24.28
C GLY A 414 25.33 4.15 -24.09
N SER A 415 26.06 4.13 -25.22
CA SER A 415 27.52 3.96 -25.29
C SER A 415 28.29 5.27 -25.36
N ILE A 416 27.63 6.42 -25.23
CA ILE A 416 28.26 7.75 -25.33
C ILE A 416 28.04 8.49 -24.04
N ALA A 417 29.10 9.00 -23.42
CA ALA A 417 29.00 9.85 -22.23
C ALA A 417 28.27 11.16 -22.58
N LYS A 418 27.32 11.52 -21.77
CA LYS A 418 26.57 12.77 -21.89
C LYS A 418 27.09 13.83 -20.91
N PRO A 419 26.91 15.12 -21.22
CA PRO A 419 27.22 16.19 -20.28
C PRO A 419 26.46 16.00 -18.96
N PHE A 420 27.10 16.38 -17.86
CA PHE A 420 26.51 16.26 -16.53
C PHE A 420 25.18 17.01 -16.41
N LYS A 421 24.19 16.33 -15.86
CA LYS A 421 22.91 16.89 -15.40
C LYS A 421 22.57 16.28 -14.06
N SER A 422 21.87 17.02 -13.21
CA SER A 422 21.23 16.43 -12.02
C SER A 422 20.15 15.43 -12.43
N ARG A 423 19.89 14.45 -11.59
CA ARG A 423 18.81 13.48 -11.81
C ARG A 423 17.44 14.14 -11.63
N GLU A 424 16.60 14.00 -12.63
CA GLU A 424 15.22 14.47 -12.64
C GLU A 424 14.29 13.34 -13.06
N ASP A 425 13.73 12.66 -12.08
CA ASP A 425 12.77 11.60 -12.31
C ASP A 425 11.37 12.17 -12.56
N SER A 426 10.57 11.46 -13.35
CA SER A 426 9.14 11.67 -13.42
C SER A 426 8.40 10.41 -13.02
N MET A 427 7.24 10.55 -12.40
CA MET A 427 6.50 9.44 -11.82
C MET A 427 5.01 9.65 -12.02
N LEU A 428 4.28 8.57 -12.28
CA LEU A 428 2.84 8.45 -12.07
C LEU A 428 2.62 7.38 -11.02
N ALA A 429 2.07 7.74 -9.89
CA ALA A 429 1.74 6.84 -8.80
C ALA A 429 0.24 6.93 -8.48
N LEU A 430 -0.42 5.78 -8.34
CA LEU A 430 -1.85 5.67 -8.09
C LEU A 430 -2.07 4.95 -6.76
N GLN A 431 -2.74 5.58 -5.81
CA GLN A 431 -3.03 4.96 -4.52
C GLN A 431 -4.41 4.30 -4.57
N THR A 432 -4.43 3.05 -5.01
CA THR A 432 -5.65 2.26 -5.19
C THR A 432 -5.33 0.77 -5.26
N ASP A 433 -6.30 -0.06 -4.90
CA ASP A 433 -6.27 -1.50 -5.11
C ASP A 433 -7.15 -1.87 -6.30
N LEU A 434 -6.65 -2.75 -7.19
CA LEU A 434 -7.36 -3.16 -8.40
C LEU A 434 -7.50 -4.68 -8.42
N TYR A 435 -8.73 -5.15 -8.33
CA TYR A 435 -9.10 -6.56 -8.31
C TYR A 435 -9.52 -7.05 -9.71
N ALA A 436 -9.48 -8.37 -9.88
CA ALA A 436 -10.08 -9.09 -11.00
C ALA A 436 -10.47 -10.49 -10.54
N ASP A 437 -11.21 -11.23 -11.36
CA ASP A 437 -11.37 -12.66 -11.14
C ASP A 437 -10.01 -13.35 -11.06
N PRO A 438 -9.70 -14.10 -10.00
CA PRO A 438 -8.36 -14.62 -9.77
C PRO A 438 -7.92 -15.71 -10.74
N VAL A 439 -8.86 -16.36 -11.44
CA VAL A 439 -8.59 -17.46 -12.38
C VAL A 439 -8.66 -16.98 -13.82
N THR A 440 -9.71 -16.25 -14.18
CA THR A 440 -9.96 -15.84 -15.56
C THR A 440 -9.39 -14.46 -15.91
N GLY A 441 -9.12 -13.63 -14.89
CA GLY A 441 -8.76 -12.23 -15.06
C GLY A 441 -9.91 -11.36 -15.58
N GLU A 442 -11.11 -11.92 -15.70
CA GLU A 442 -12.29 -11.20 -16.18
C GLU A 442 -12.86 -10.26 -15.10
N ASN A 443 -13.81 -9.43 -15.50
CA ASN A 443 -14.46 -8.47 -14.60
C ASN A 443 -13.47 -7.61 -13.80
N ALA A 444 -12.28 -7.33 -14.36
CA ALA A 444 -11.25 -6.55 -13.70
C ALA A 444 -11.73 -5.13 -13.40
N ASP A 445 -11.33 -4.60 -12.23
CA ASP A 445 -11.32 -3.16 -12.00
C ASP A 445 -10.46 -2.50 -13.06
N THR A 446 -10.84 -1.30 -13.51
CA THR A 446 -10.09 -0.59 -14.56
C THR A 446 -9.84 0.85 -14.16
N VAL A 447 -8.65 1.35 -14.48
CA VAL A 447 -8.28 2.74 -14.28
C VAL A 447 -8.41 3.47 -15.61
N PHE A 448 -8.94 4.68 -15.56
CA PHE A 448 -9.00 5.61 -16.68
C PHE A 448 -8.76 7.04 -16.20
N GLU A 449 -8.32 7.88 -17.12
CA GLU A 449 -8.10 9.30 -16.91
C GLU A 449 -9.28 10.10 -17.50
N ARG A 450 -9.73 11.09 -16.77
CA ARG A 450 -10.71 12.06 -17.24
C ARG A 450 -10.36 13.44 -16.65
N GLU A 451 -10.15 14.41 -17.53
CA GLU A 451 -9.83 15.80 -17.18
C GLU A 451 -8.62 15.92 -16.22
N GLY A 452 -7.57 15.15 -16.50
CA GLY A 452 -6.34 15.13 -15.71
C GLY A 452 -6.48 14.51 -14.32
N GLN A 453 -7.59 13.82 -14.03
CA GLN A 453 -7.82 13.08 -12.80
C GLN A 453 -8.04 11.59 -13.11
N TYR A 454 -7.54 10.73 -12.24
CA TYR A 454 -7.67 9.27 -12.39
C TYR A 454 -8.88 8.76 -11.63
N PHE A 455 -9.59 7.83 -12.23
CA PHE A 455 -10.76 7.16 -11.68
C PHE A 455 -10.63 5.66 -11.81
N LYS A 456 -11.23 4.95 -10.87
CA LYS A 456 -11.40 3.51 -10.92
C LYS A 456 -12.86 3.15 -11.23
N SER A 457 -13.10 2.35 -12.27
CA SER A 457 -14.32 1.59 -12.41
C SER A 457 -14.19 0.36 -11.53
N LYS A 458 -14.83 0.43 -10.36
CA LYS A 458 -14.77 -0.57 -9.31
C LYS A 458 -15.81 -1.64 -9.55
N LYS A 459 -15.39 -2.86 -9.78
CA LYS A 459 -16.24 -4.04 -9.95
C LYS A 459 -16.15 -5.00 -8.78
N TRP A 460 -15.12 -4.84 -7.95
CA TRP A 460 -14.88 -5.65 -6.77
C TRP A 460 -14.88 -4.80 -5.50
N ASN A 461 -15.25 -5.41 -4.39
CA ASN A 461 -15.14 -4.79 -3.09
C ASN A 461 -14.40 -5.71 -2.13
N ALA A 462 -13.59 -5.10 -1.28
CA ALA A 462 -12.91 -5.79 -0.20
C ALA A 462 -13.30 -5.14 1.13
N ILE A 463 -13.74 -5.93 2.07
CA ILE A 463 -14.13 -5.47 3.40
C ILE A 463 -13.32 -6.19 4.47
N VAL A 464 -12.87 -5.42 5.44
CA VAL A 464 -12.23 -5.93 6.64
C VAL A 464 -13.33 -6.35 7.61
N LEU A 465 -13.21 -7.56 8.14
CA LEU A 465 -14.10 -8.09 9.17
C LEU A 465 -13.35 -8.00 10.51
N ASP A 466 -13.62 -6.95 11.25
CA ASP A 466 -13.04 -6.64 12.56
C ASP A 466 -14.15 -6.35 13.60
N GLY A 467 -13.77 -6.03 14.83
CA GLY A 467 -14.71 -5.75 15.91
C GLY A 467 -15.49 -4.44 15.79
N ASN A 468 -15.23 -3.61 14.76
CA ASN A 468 -15.98 -2.37 14.52
C ASN A 468 -17.32 -2.61 13.82
N ARG A 469 -17.57 -3.86 13.37
CA ARG A 469 -18.85 -4.23 12.73
C ARG A 469 -19.82 -4.80 13.75
N GLU A 470 -21.12 -4.74 13.42
CA GLU A 470 -22.16 -5.40 14.21
C GLU A 470 -22.28 -6.87 13.78
N TYR A 471 -22.30 -7.77 14.76
CA TYR A 471 -22.41 -9.22 14.56
C TYR A 471 -23.52 -9.82 15.37
N ALA A 472 -24.06 -10.94 14.87
CA ALA A 472 -25.02 -11.75 15.57
C ALA A 472 -24.66 -13.23 15.51
N PHE A 473 -25.13 -13.98 16.52
CA PHE A 473 -25.20 -15.43 16.50
C PHE A 473 -26.47 -15.87 15.75
N TYR A 474 -26.32 -16.86 14.85
CA TYR A 474 -27.45 -17.38 14.08
C TYR A 474 -27.87 -18.78 14.53
N THR A 475 -26.94 -19.74 14.55
CA THR A 475 -27.23 -21.12 14.91
C THR A 475 -25.99 -21.88 15.38
N SER A 476 -26.17 -23.06 15.89
CA SER A 476 -25.13 -23.94 16.40
C SER A 476 -25.42 -25.38 15.97
N VAL A 477 -24.37 -26.04 15.50
CA VAL A 477 -24.29 -27.50 15.34
C VAL A 477 -23.10 -28.02 16.13
N ILE A 478 -23.05 -29.33 16.42
CA ILE A 478 -21.93 -29.92 17.17
C ILE A 478 -20.59 -29.57 16.50
N GLY A 479 -19.70 -28.95 17.25
CA GLY A 479 -18.36 -28.54 16.75
C GLY A 479 -18.31 -27.22 16.01
N ASN A 480 -19.44 -26.53 15.80
CA ASN A 480 -19.49 -25.32 14.97
C ASN A 480 -20.53 -24.30 15.45
N LYS A 481 -20.18 -23.01 15.33
CA LYS A 481 -21.12 -21.89 15.53
C LYS A 481 -21.22 -21.07 14.24
N THR A 482 -22.46 -20.76 13.83
CA THR A 482 -22.68 -19.84 12.72
C THR A 482 -22.91 -18.44 13.26
N VAL A 483 -22.05 -17.52 12.87
CA VAL A 483 -22.12 -16.09 13.22
C VAL A 483 -22.12 -15.27 11.95
N GLY A 484 -22.57 -14.02 12.01
CA GLY A 484 -22.57 -13.19 10.83
C GLY A 484 -22.68 -11.71 11.14
N SER A 485 -22.43 -10.89 10.14
CA SER A 485 -22.55 -9.43 10.19
C SER A 485 -23.96 -9.01 9.84
N LEU A 486 -24.53 -8.11 10.65
CA LEU A 486 -25.85 -7.50 10.43
C LEU A 486 -25.70 -6.16 9.72
N ASN A 487 -26.55 -5.91 8.71
CA ASN A 487 -26.85 -4.59 8.09
C ASN A 487 -25.67 -3.64 7.83
N ASN A 488 -24.49 -4.13 7.41
CA ASN A 488 -23.32 -3.29 7.38
C ASN A 488 -22.68 -3.11 5.99
N GLY A 489 -23.51 -2.71 5.02
CA GLY A 489 -22.98 -2.14 3.78
C GLY A 489 -22.19 -3.13 2.92
N ILE A 490 -22.53 -4.43 2.98
CA ILE A 490 -22.21 -5.33 1.89
C ILE A 490 -23.13 -4.93 0.76
N THR A 491 -22.64 -4.13 -0.15
CA THR A 491 -23.33 -3.82 -1.40
C THR A 491 -23.67 -5.11 -2.11
N PRO A 492 -24.80 -5.20 -2.85
CA PRO A 492 -25.20 -6.45 -3.49
C PRO A 492 -24.05 -7.11 -4.23
N ALA A 493 -23.67 -8.31 -3.77
CA ALA A 493 -22.64 -9.14 -4.39
C ALA A 493 -23.22 -9.97 -5.53
N ILE A 494 -22.38 -10.46 -6.43
CA ILE A 494 -22.72 -11.56 -7.34
C ILE A 494 -22.48 -12.87 -6.61
N ASP A 495 -23.47 -13.75 -6.55
CA ASP A 495 -23.41 -15.03 -5.87
C ASP A 495 -22.25 -15.89 -6.40
N GLY A 496 -21.55 -16.57 -5.50
CA GLY A 496 -20.45 -17.49 -5.83
C GLY A 496 -19.12 -16.83 -6.18
N THR A 497 -19.02 -15.50 -6.13
CA THR A 497 -17.78 -14.79 -6.44
C THR A 497 -16.94 -14.45 -5.21
N GLY A 498 -17.47 -14.67 -4.01
CA GLY A 498 -16.83 -14.28 -2.77
C GLY A 498 -15.58 -15.11 -2.43
N ILE A 499 -14.60 -14.45 -1.83
CA ILE A 499 -13.37 -15.05 -1.30
C ILE A 499 -13.17 -14.55 0.12
N PHE A 500 -13.24 -15.43 1.08
CA PHE A 500 -13.01 -15.09 2.48
C PHE A 500 -11.60 -15.49 2.90
N VAL A 501 -10.88 -14.56 3.53
CA VAL A 501 -9.56 -14.79 4.13
C VAL A 501 -9.71 -14.84 5.64
N LYS A 502 -9.43 -15.99 6.20
CA LYS A 502 -9.49 -16.25 7.64
C LYS A 502 -8.28 -15.64 8.37
N PHE A 503 -8.36 -15.50 9.68
CA PHE A 503 -7.26 -14.98 10.52
C PHE A 503 -5.91 -15.69 10.35
N ASN A 504 -5.91 -16.94 9.91
CA ASN A 504 -4.71 -17.72 9.62
C ASN A 504 -4.31 -17.71 8.13
N SER A 505 -4.79 -16.73 7.38
CA SER A 505 -4.62 -16.57 5.93
C SER A 505 -5.20 -17.69 5.07
N LYS A 506 -5.97 -18.63 5.67
CA LYS A 506 -6.67 -19.66 4.89
C LYS A 506 -7.73 -19.00 4.02
N VAL A 507 -7.68 -19.33 2.74
CA VAL A 507 -8.66 -18.87 1.76
C VAL A 507 -9.84 -19.83 1.75
N ILE A 508 -11.04 -19.30 1.88
CA ILE A 508 -12.30 -20.04 1.83
C ILE A 508 -13.14 -19.45 0.69
N LYS A 509 -13.57 -20.32 -0.23
CA LYS A 509 -14.52 -19.93 -1.29
C LYS A 509 -15.94 -19.97 -0.76
N GLU A 510 -16.82 -19.18 -1.35
CA GLU A 510 -18.23 -19.12 -0.97
C GLU A 510 -18.90 -20.49 -1.08
N SER A 511 -19.69 -20.83 -0.07
CA SER A 511 -20.46 -22.09 0.02
C SER A 511 -21.95 -21.81 -0.20
N ASN A 512 -22.73 -22.83 -0.53
CA ASN A 512 -24.17 -22.66 -0.51
C ASN A 512 -24.68 -22.43 0.95
N TYR A 513 -25.83 -21.84 1.09
CA TYR A 513 -26.42 -21.47 2.38
C TYR A 513 -26.49 -22.64 3.38
N ALA A 514 -26.91 -23.81 2.95
CA ALA A 514 -27.04 -24.99 3.80
C ALA A 514 -25.68 -25.46 4.34
N THR A 515 -24.64 -25.40 3.51
CA THR A 515 -23.26 -25.77 3.89
C THR A 515 -22.65 -24.74 4.84
N ALA A 516 -22.91 -23.45 4.62
CA ALA A 516 -22.38 -22.38 5.48
C ALA A 516 -22.92 -22.44 6.90
N ILE A 517 -24.18 -22.87 7.09
CA ILE A 517 -24.81 -23.02 8.41
C ILE A 517 -24.29 -24.23 9.17
N GLY A 518 -23.89 -25.31 8.47
CA GLY A 518 -23.61 -26.61 9.09
C GLY A 518 -22.15 -26.96 9.30
N GLN A 519 -21.21 -26.19 8.74
CA GLN A 519 -19.79 -26.59 8.69
C GLN A 519 -18.85 -25.45 9.03
N SER A 520 -17.76 -25.78 9.73
CA SER A 520 -16.65 -24.88 9.93
C SER A 520 -15.92 -24.56 8.62
N ASP A 521 -15.33 -23.36 8.54
CA ASP A 521 -14.64 -22.89 7.33
C ASP A 521 -15.53 -22.90 6.08
N SER A 522 -16.80 -22.56 6.26
CA SER A 522 -17.79 -22.35 5.21
C SER A 522 -18.46 -21.01 5.44
N TYR A 523 -18.73 -20.25 4.40
CA TYR A 523 -19.45 -18.99 4.52
C TYR A 523 -20.38 -18.78 3.33
N ASN A 524 -21.30 -17.87 3.52
CA ASN A 524 -22.25 -17.46 2.48
C ASN A 524 -22.50 -15.96 2.57
N ILE A 525 -22.60 -15.30 1.42
CA ILE A 525 -23.14 -13.96 1.28
C ILE A 525 -24.60 -14.15 0.89
N GLY A 526 -25.48 -14.26 1.87
CA GLY A 526 -26.82 -14.73 1.63
C GLY A 526 -27.88 -13.65 1.64
N SER A 527 -28.87 -13.87 0.79
CA SER A 527 -30.14 -13.20 0.86
C SER A 527 -31.11 -13.98 1.73
N SER A 528 -31.65 -13.34 2.70
CA SER A 528 -32.91 -13.76 3.30
C SER A 528 -33.65 -12.55 3.85
N SER A 529 -33.91 -11.57 3.04
CA SER A 529 -34.98 -10.66 3.33
C SER A 529 -35.98 -10.68 2.16
N SER A 530 -37.23 -10.69 2.49
CA SER A 530 -38.36 -10.55 1.57
C SER A 530 -38.32 -9.29 0.69
N ASN A 531 -37.26 -8.48 0.79
CA ASN A 531 -37.06 -7.23 0.07
C ASN A 531 -35.86 -7.25 -0.90
N GLY A 532 -35.18 -8.39 -1.10
CA GLY A 532 -34.11 -8.52 -2.10
C GLY A 532 -32.83 -7.74 -1.81
N THR A 533 -32.60 -7.26 -0.59
CA THR A 533 -31.37 -6.64 -0.13
C THR A 533 -30.48 -7.69 0.55
N TYR A 534 -29.33 -7.96 -0.04
CA TYR A 534 -28.37 -8.97 0.43
C TYR A 534 -27.39 -8.32 1.41
N ASP A 535 -27.73 -8.26 2.69
CA ASP A 535 -26.95 -7.52 3.67
C ASP A 535 -26.24 -8.41 4.69
N ASN A 536 -26.33 -9.74 4.56
CA ASN A 536 -25.87 -10.66 5.58
C ASN A 536 -24.70 -11.52 5.08
N PHE A 537 -23.57 -11.40 5.76
CA PHE A 537 -22.48 -12.35 5.71
C PHE A 537 -22.64 -13.34 6.86
N GLN A 538 -22.56 -14.63 6.59
CA GLN A 538 -22.61 -15.70 7.59
C GLN A 538 -21.42 -16.64 7.42
N ILE A 539 -20.78 -17.01 8.54
CA ILE A 539 -19.63 -17.91 8.55
C ILE A 539 -19.77 -18.94 9.66
N GLY A 540 -19.40 -20.18 9.34
CA GLY A 540 -19.24 -21.26 10.29
C GLY A 540 -17.87 -21.19 10.98
N VAL A 541 -17.85 -20.98 12.28
CA VAL A 541 -16.64 -20.87 13.11
C VAL A 541 -16.52 -22.11 13.98
N SER A 542 -15.35 -22.79 13.91
CA SER A 542 -15.09 -23.97 14.74
C SER A 542 -14.95 -23.63 16.21
N LEU A 543 -15.24 -24.58 17.09
CA LEU A 543 -15.00 -24.46 18.55
C LEU A 543 -13.50 -24.28 18.84
N THR A 544 -12.64 -24.89 18.04
CA THR A 544 -11.18 -24.78 18.20
C THR A 544 -10.66 -23.39 17.91
N ASP A 545 -11.29 -22.66 16.99
CA ASP A 545 -10.89 -21.29 16.65
C ASP A 545 -11.48 -20.25 17.61
N SER A 546 -12.74 -20.40 17.93
CA SER A 546 -13.45 -19.41 18.76
C SER A 546 -13.32 -19.67 20.27
N GLY A 547 -13.21 -20.95 20.66
CA GLY A 547 -13.29 -21.37 22.05
C GLY A 547 -14.71 -21.33 22.65
N TRP A 548 -15.73 -21.24 21.82
CA TRP A 548 -17.14 -21.29 22.23
C TRP A 548 -17.61 -22.76 22.27
N GLY A 549 -17.86 -23.31 23.46
CA GLY A 549 -18.32 -24.69 23.64
C GLY A 549 -19.68 -24.97 23.01
N ASP A 550 -20.02 -26.27 22.84
CA ASP A 550 -21.25 -26.67 22.14
C ASP A 550 -22.54 -26.13 22.79
N SER A 551 -22.58 -26.08 24.13
CA SER A 551 -23.73 -25.57 24.87
C SER A 551 -23.69 -24.05 25.13
N TYR A 552 -22.66 -23.37 24.63
CA TYR A 552 -22.47 -21.93 24.81
C TYR A 552 -22.98 -21.12 23.61
N THR A 553 -23.69 -20.02 23.88
CA THR A 553 -24.12 -19.05 22.87
C THR A 553 -23.35 -17.75 23.07
N PRO A 554 -22.45 -17.37 22.10
CA PRO A 554 -21.67 -16.15 22.23
C PRO A 554 -22.56 -14.89 22.10
N THR A 555 -22.22 -13.85 22.85
CA THR A 555 -22.82 -12.53 22.72
C THR A 555 -22.24 -11.79 21.49
N SER A 556 -22.89 -10.72 21.04
CA SER A 556 -22.41 -9.87 19.95
C SER A 556 -21.00 -9.34 20.23
N ASP A 557 -20.72 -8.90 21.46
CA ASP A 557 -19.41 -8.36 21.82
C ASP A 557 -18.31 -9.42 21.88
N GLU A 558 -18.64 -10.66 22.23
CA GLU A 558 -17.72 -11.79 22.18
C GLU A 558 -17.42 -12.21 20.73
N ILE A 559 -18.40 -12.06 19.83
CA ILE A 559 -18.18 -12.26 18.40
C ILE A 559 -17.29 -11.14 17.86
N LYS A 560 -17.47 -9.88 18.27
CA LYS A 560 -16.55 -8.76 17.95
C LYS A 560 -15.13 -9.06 18.44
N ALA A 561 -14.98 -9.60 19.65
CA ALA A 561 -13.67 -9.99 20.17
C ALA A 561 -12.99 -11.07 19.28
N TYR A 562 -13.75 -12.05 18.79
CA TYR A 562 -13.23 -13.05 17.86
C TYR A 562 -12.72 -12.42 16.55
N PHE A 563 -13.48 -11.50 15.95
CA PHE A 563 -13.04 -10.80 14.75
C PHE A 563 -11.91 -9.80 15.02
N ASN A 564 -11.70 -9.39 16.27
CA ASN A 564 -10.53 -8.66 16.74
C ASN A 564 -9.31 -9.57 17.03
N GLY A 565 -9.39 -10.88 16.79
CA GLY A 565 -8.30 -11.82 16.94
C GLY A 565 -8.21 -12.51 18.29
N TRP A 566 -9.29 -12.50 19.10
CA TRP A 566 -9.30 -13.13 20.41
C TRP A 566 -10.08 -14.45 20.41
N LYS A 567 -9.51 -15.46 21.08
CA LYS A 567 -10.14 -16.75 21.33
C LYS A 567 -10.56 -16.84 22.78
N MET A 568 -11.79 -17.27 23.02
CA MET A 568 -12.29 -17.57 24.36
C MET A 568 -11.77 -18.92 24.83
N TYR A 569 -11.59 -19.09 26.14
CA TYR A 569 -11.32 -20.37 26.79
C TYR A 569 -11.80 -20.38 28.22
N LEU A 570 -11.81 -21.57 28.86
CA LEU A 570 -12.22 -21.74 30.27
C LEU A 570 -11.15 -21.17 31.20
N ALA A 571 -11.52 -20.15 31.99
CA ALA A 571 -10.62 -19.50 32.91
C ALA A 571 -10.01 -20.43 33.97
N GLY A 572 -8.76 -20.17 34.38
CA GLY A 572 -8.09 -20.89 35.48
C GLY A 572 -7.58 -22.30 35.16
N GLN A 573 -7.71 -22.78 33.92
CA GLN A 573 -7.27 -24.14 33.56
C GLN A 573 -5.83 -24.19 33.01
N GLY A 574 -5.19 -23.07 32.69
CA GLY A 574 -3.88 -23.05 32.02
C GLY A 574 -3.84 -23.71 30.63
N ASP A 575 -4.94 -24.26 30.17
CA ASP A 575 -5.12 -24.95 28.91
C ASP A 575 -6.10 -24.19 28.02
N VAL A 576 -5.57 -23.41 27.12
CA VAL A 576 -6.32 -22.57 26.17
C VAL A 576 -7.00 -23.41 25.05
N SER A 577 -6.80 -24.71 25.01
CA SER A 577 -7.49 -25.60 24.07
C SER A 577 -8.91 -25.97 24.53
N LYS A 578 -9.21 -25.75 25.82
CA LYS A 578 -10.53 -26.04 26.37
C LYS A 578 -11.52 -24.92 26.12
N PRO A 579 -12.53 -25.13 25.23
CA PRO A 579 -13.57 -24.12 25.01
C PRO A 579 -14.39 -23.89 26.29
N PHE A 580 -14.88 -22.67 26.44
CA PHE A 580 -15.82 -22.34 27.51
C PHE A 580 -17.23 -22.86 27.14
N ASN A 581 -17.85 -23.63 28.04
CA ASN A 581 -19.15 -24.31 27.81
C ASN A 581 -20.13 -24.08 28.98
N ASN A 582 -20.21 -22.86 29.49
CA ASN A 582 -21.04 -22.44 30.63
C ASN A 582 -20.57 -22.94 32.01
N GLU A 583 -19.28 -23.24 32.18
CA GLU A 583 -18.73 -23.63 33.47
C GLU A 583 -18.65 -22.45 34.45
N SER A 584 -18.67 -22.77 35.75
CA SER A 584 -18.61 -21.80 36.85
C SER A 584 -17.27 -21.09 37.00
N ALA A 585 -16.20 -21.62 36.42
CA ALA A 585 -14.85 -21.05 36.50
C ALA A 585 -14.69 -19.74 35.70
N GLY A 586 -15.65 -19.38 34.89
CA GLY A 586 -15.64 -18.10 34.13
C GLY A 586 -14.92 -18.16 32.79
N LYS A 587 -14.87 -17.03 32.14
CA LYS A 587 -14.35 -16.82 30.80
C LYS A 587 -12.98 -16.14 30.84
N ALA A 588 -12.10 -16.52 29.89
CA ALA A 588 -10.87 -15.79 29.64
C ALA A 588 -10.62 -15.74 28.11
N TRP A 589 -9.79 -14.82 27.67
CA TRP A 589 -9.45 -14.63 26.27
C TRP A 589 -7.93 -14.64 26.07
N CYS A 590 -7.53 -15.26 24.98
CA CYS A 590 -6.14 -15.25 24.48
C CYS A 590 -6.16 -14.94 22.97
N PRO A 591 -5.02 -14.52 22.40
CA PRO A 591 -4.90 -14.41 20.96
C PRO A 591 -5.17 -15.73 20.23
N ILE A 592 -5.91 -15.66 19.10
CA ILE A 592 -6.38 -16.84 18.36
C ILE A 592 -5.26 -17.77 17.92
N ASP A 593 -4.13 -17.23 17.47
CA ASP A 593 -3.04 -17.99 16.86
C ASP A 593 -1.69 -17.70 17.54
N SER A 594 -1.68 -17.88 18.84
CA SER A 594 -0.48 -17.65 19.66
C SER A 594 0.43 -18.89 19.67
N ILE A 595 1.66 -18.75 19.24
CA ILE A 595 2.70 -19.80 19.32
C ILE A 595 2.98 -20.22 20.78
N TYR A 596 2.63 -19.38 21.74
CA TYR A 596 2.76 -19.68 23.19
C TYR A 596 1.80 -20.75 23.69
N VAL A 597 0.80 -21.13 22.90
CA VAL A 597 -0.16 -22.19 23.25
C VAL A 597 0.46 -23.59 23.11
N ALA A 598 1.50 -23.75 22.31
CA ALA A 598 2.07 -25.06 21.99
C ALA A 598 2.82 -25.75 23.16
N ASN A 599 3.21 -25.02 24.20
CA ASN A 599 3.98 -25.56 25.35
C ASN A 599 3.21 -25.57 26.69
N GLY A 600 1.89 -25.41 26.69
CA GLY A 600 1.04 -25.66 27.86
C GLY A 600 1.14 -24.65 29.01
N THR A 601 1.98 -23.63 28.92
CA THR A 601 2.09 -22.59 29.94
C THR A 601 1.94 -21.20 29.32
N PRO A 602 0.79 -20.55 29.49
CA PRO A 602 0.55 -19.22 28.98
C PRO A 602 1.45 -18.17 29.67
N SER A 603 2.11 -17.32 28.91
CA SER A 603 2.75 -16.14 29.50
C SER A 603 1.64 -15.19 29.99
N ALA A 604 1.67 -14.83 31.27
CA ALA A 604 0.62 -14.03 31.94
C ALA A 604 0.34 -12.66 31.31
N THR A 605 1.14 -12.22 30.36
CA THR A 605 1.06 -10.89 29.73
C THR A 605 -0.01 -10.80 28.64
N PHE A 606 -0.54 -11.92 28.14
CA PHE A 606 -1.50 -11.93 27.01
C PHE A 606 -2.87 -12.54 27.34
N PHE A 607 -3.12 -12.87 28.59
CA PHE A 607 -4.36 -13.48 29.04
C PHE A 607 -5.20 -12.46 29.80
N VAL A 608 -6.39 -12.21 29.30
CA VAL A 608 -7.33 -11.27 29.91
C VAL A 608 -8.59 -12.00 30.37
N THR A 609 -9.07 -11.67 31.56
CA THR A 609 -10.35 -12.16 32.11
C THR A 609 -11.51 -11.19 31.87
N THR A 610 -11.19 -9.98 31.37
CA THR A 610 -12.17 -8.99 30.88
C THR A 610 -12.35 -9.11 29.39
N LEU A 611 -13.56 -8.93 28.91
CA LEU A 611 -13.88 -9.01 27.47
C LEU A 611 -13.03 -8.00 26.68
N PRO A 612 -12.23 -8.44 25.71
CA PRO A 612 -11.42 -7.51 24.90
C PRO A 612 -12.30 -6.73 23.93
N THR A 613 -12.11 -5.41 23.90
CA THR A 613 -12.84 -4.50 23.01
C THR A 613 -11.99 -3.95 21.86
N THR A 614 -10.68 -4.19 21.91
CA THR A 614 -9.73 -3.72 20.90
C THR A 614 -9.08 -4.89 20.18
N GLY A 615 -8.72 -4.67 18.91
CA GLY A 615 -7.99 -5.65 18.12
C GLY A 615 -6.58 -5.91 18.65
N ILE A 616 -6.08 -7.09 18.36
CA ILE A 616 -4.69 -7.45 18.58
C ILE A 616 -3.84 -6.58 17.68
N THR A 617 -2.94 -5.77 18.24
CA THR A 617 -2.08 -4.90 17.46
C THR A 617 -0.88 -5.66 16.92
N SER A 618 -0.51 -5.38 15.68
CA SER A 618 0.66 -5.98 15.01
C SER A 618 1.97 -5.75 15.78
N LEU A 619 2.09 -4.66 16.54
CA LEU A 619 3.27 -4.32 17.34
C LEU A 619 3.58 -5.33 18.45
N THR A 620 2.56 -5.90 19.08
CA THR A 620 2.72 -6.93 20.12
C THR A 620 2.97 -8.32 19.52
N TYR A 621 2.63 -8.51 18.24
CA TYR A 621 2.58 -9.80 17.55
C TYR A 621 3.67 -10.02 16.51
N THR A 622 4.28 -8.98 15.94
CA THR A 622 5.37 -9.11 14.95
C THR A 622 6.55 -9.95 15.42
N ARG A 623 6.68 -10.14 16.73
CA ARG A 623 7.72 -11.00 17.30
C ARG A 623 7.29 -12.47 17.42
N TYR A 624 5.99 -12.78 17.47
CA TYR A 624 5.49 -14.12 17.88
C TYR A 624 4.16 -14.55 17.21
N GLY A 625 3.48 -13.73 16.47
CA GLY A 625 2.13 -14.00 16.00
C GLY A 625 1.93 -13.87 14.50
N ILE A 626 1.14 -14.77 13.99
CA ILE A 626 0.82 -14.94 12.59
C ILE A 626 -0.67 -14.57 12.35
N TRP A 627 -1.23 -13.67 13.17
CA TRP A 627 -2.61 -13.23 12.97
C TRP A 627 -2.71 -12.25 11.80
N THR A 628 -3.70 -12.45 10.94
CA THR A 628 -4.10 -11.50 9.90
C THR A 628 -5.55 -11.09 10.11
N THR A 629 -5.88 -9.84 9.87
CA THR A 629 -7.25 -9.37 9.90
C THR A 629 -8.08 -10.15 8.87
N GLN A 630 -9.25 -10.64 9.27
CA GLN A 630 -10.14 -11.38 8.39
C GLN A 630 -10.71 -10.44 7.32
N GLN A 631 -10.81 -10.92 6.09
CA GLN A 631 -11.20 -10.13 4.94
C GLN A 631 -12.18 -10.88 4.04
N LEU A 632 -13.14 -10.17 3.49
CA LEU A 632 -14.05 -10.68 2.46
C LEU A 632 -13.87 -9.85 1.18
N VAL A 633 -13.55 -10.51 0.07
CA VAL A 633 -13.45 -9.93 -1.27
C VAL A 633 -14.57 -10.51 -2.12
N TYR A 634 -15.33 -9.68 -2.83
CA TYR A 634 -16.46 -10.13 -3.66
C TYR A 634 -16.71 -9.20 -4.84
N GLN A 635 -17.33 -9.74 -5.89
CA GLN A 635 -17.72 -8.97 -7.07
C GLN A 635 -19.01 -8.19 -6.81
N LEU A 636 -19.03 -6.92 -7.18
CA LEU A 636 -20.20 -6.04 -7.09
C LEU A 636 -21.22 -6.37 -8.20
N LYS A 637 -22.48 -6.46 -7.86
CA LYS A 637 -23.57 -6.60 -8.83
C LYS A 637 -23.67 -5.39 -9.76
N THR A 638 -23.43 -4.20 -9.22
CA THR A 638 -23.41 -2.94 -9.99
C THR A 638 -22.06 -2.27 -9.79
N PRO A 639 -21.26 -2.11 -10.84
CA PRO A 639 -20.00 -1.39 -10.76
C PRO A 639 -20.20 0.07 -10.32
N THR A 640 -19.21 0.62 -9.62
CA THR A 640 -19.16 2.03 -9.21
C THR A 640 -17.92 2.71 -9.78
N VAL A 641 -17.94 4.05 -9.80
CA VAL A 641 -16.78 4.85 -10.21
C VAL A 641 -16.34 5.68 -9.01
N GLU A 642 -15.06 5.58 -8.67
CA GLU A 642 -14.48 6.34 -7.58
C GLU A 642 -13.19 7.04 -8.01
N PRO A 643 -12.88 8.25 -7.50
CA PRO A 643 -11.64 8.95 -7.79
C PRO A 643 -10.46 8.24 -7.12
N ILE A 644 -9.29 8.31 -7.78
CA ILE A 644 -8.04 7.75 -7.27
C ILE A 644 -7.14 8.90 -6.80
N VAL A 645 -6.55 8.76 -5.62
CA VAL A 645 -5.46 9.63 -5.18
C VAL A 645 -4.23 9.30 -6.01
N SER A 646 -3.69 10.30 -6.70
CA SER A 646 -2.52 10.14 -7.57
C SER A 646 -1.47 11.20 -7.28
N GLU A 647 -0.21 10.88 -7.54
CA GLU A 647 0.90 11.83 -7.46
C GLU A 647 1.77 11.76 -8.71
N GLY A 648 2.12 12.96 -9.21
CA GLY A 648 3.00 13.12 -10.34
C GLY A 648 2.35 12.90 -11.71
N GLN A 649 3.14 13.12 -12.73
CA GLN A 649 2.82 12.84 -14.13
C GLN A 649 4.04 12.20 -14.78
N LEU A 650 3.87 11.01 -15.33
CA LEU A 650 4.94 10.37 -16.09
C LEU A 650 5.18 11.12 -17.38
N SER A 651 6.44 11.44 -17.66
CA SER A 651 6.83 12.12 -18.91
C SER A 651 8.10 11.50 -19.46
N PHE A 652 8.18 11.38 -20.80
CA PHE A 652 9.37 10.93 -21.50
C PHE A 652 10.25 12.12 -21.89
N ILE A 653 11.55 11.87 -22.00
CA ILE A 653 12.50 12.74 -22.72
C ILE A 653 12.74 12.18 -24.12
N GLU A 654 13.22 13.00 -25.04
CA GLU A 654 13.65 12.54 -26.38
C GLU A 654 14.78 11.51 -26.26
N GLY A 655 14.62 10.36 -26.95
CA GLY A 655 15.59 9.26 -26.91
C GLY A 655 15.20 8.13 -25.96
N GLY A 656 16.20 7.47 -25.39
CA GLY A 656 16.02 6.32 -24.48
C GLY A 656 15.62 6.77 -23.08
N ASN A 657 14.53 6.20 -22.57
CA ASN A 657 14.00 6.41 -21.24
C ASN A 657 14.02 5.09 -20.48
N GLN A 658 14.68 5.02 -19.33
CA GLN A 658 14.52 3.89 -18.45
C GLN A 658 13.27 4.10 -17.58
N VAL A 659 12.35 3.16 -17.68
CA VAL A 659 11.08 3.16 -16.94
C VAL A 659 11.00 1.92 -16.08
N GLU A 660 10.57 2.10 -14.85
CA GLU A 660 10.21 1.02 -13.92
C GLU A 660 8.71 1.05 -13.68
N VAL A 661 8.06 -0.10 -13.85
CA VAL A 661 6.66 -0.32 -13.49
C VAL A 661 6.59 -1.29 -12.34
N GLY A 662 5.92 -0.88 -11.28
CA GLY A 662 5.81 -1.65 -10.05
C GLY A 662 4.54 -1.38 -9.28
N THR A 663 4.48 -1.93 -8.07
CA THR A 663 3.35 -1.80 -7.14
C THR A 663 3.84 -1.55 -5.73
N GLY A 664 2.92 -1.16 -4.84
CA GLY A 664 3.21 -1.01 -3.41
C GLY A 664 3.73 0.37 -3.01
N ILE A 665 3.51 1.42 -3.81
CA ILE A 665 3.91 2.78 -3.42
C ILE A 665 2.93 3.36 -2.40
N ILE A 666 3.46 3.90 -1.31
CA ILE A 666 2.70 4.67 -0.31
C ILE A 666 3.09 6.13 -0.46
N LEU A 667 2.09 6.96 -0.75
CA LEU A 667 2.29 8.39 -1.01
C LEU A 667 2.17 9.19 0.28
N ARG A 668 3.21 9.96 0.59
CA ARG A 668 3.22 11.01 1.63
C ARG A 668 2.56 10.61 2.96
N GLU A 669 2.86 9.43 3.46
CA GLU A 669 2.43 9.04 4.80
C GLU A 669 3.02 9.98 5.84
N ARG A 670 2.18 10.48 6.76
CA ARG A 670 2.65 11.30 7.87
C ARG A 670 3.62 10.51 8.74
N SER A 671 4.81 11.06 8.95
CA SER A 671 5.91 10.40 9.63
C SER A 671 6.29 11.14 10.91
N LYS A 672 6.58 10.39 11.96
CA LYS A 672 7.12 10.91 13.21
C LYS A 672 8.59 10.54 13.32
N ALA A 673 9.45 11.54 13.40
CA ALA A 673 10.86 11.28 13.62
C ALA A 673 11.17 11.19 15.12
N VAL A 674 12.04 10.25 15.52
CA VAL A 674 12.48 10.06 16.91
C VAL A 674 13.97 10.30 17.02
N TYR A 675 14.37 11.06 18.06
CA TYR A 675 15.75 11.36 18.35
C TYR A 675 16.45 10.18 19.04
N THR A 676 17.57 9.73 18.47
CA THR A 676 18.41 8.67 19.03
C THR A 676 19.87 8.91 18.64
N ASN A 677 20.79 8.86 19.59
CA ASN A 677 22.24 8.92 19.36
C ASN A 677 22.72 10.09 18.46
N GLY A 678 22.17 11.29 18.64
CA GLY A 678 22.65 12.48 17.93
C GLY A 678 21.98 12.73 16.57
N ALA A 679 20.99 11.92 16.18
CA ALA A 679 20.24 12.05 14.92
C ALA A 679 18.74 11.78 15.12
N TYR A 680 17.91 12.24 14.20
CA TYR A 680 16.49 11.94 14.13
C TYR A 680 16.24 10.83 13.10
N TYR A 681 15.46 9.82 13.47
CA TYR A 681 15.17 8.64 12.64
C TYR A 681 13.69 8.54 12.30
N ILE A 682 13.37 8.14 11.06
CA ILE A 682 12.06 7.67 10.63
C ILE A 682 12.21 6.20 10.25
N ASN A 683 11.28 5.35 10.67
CA ASN A 683 11.30 3.90 10.53
C ASN A 683 12.53 3.25 11.21
N GLY A 684 12.97 3.85 12.32
CA GLY A 684 14.25 3.50 12.96
C GLY A 684 14.24 2.21 13.74
N ARG A 685 13.16 1.88 14.46
CA ARG A 685 13.06 0.68 15.32
C ARG A 685 11.63 0.16 15.32
N THR A 686 11.50 -1.16 15.49
CA THR A 686 10.17 -1.84 15.50
C THR A 686 9.31 -1.53 16.73
N ASP A 687 9.90 -1.05 17.80
CA ASP A 687 9.26 -0.68 19.07
C ASP A 687 9.15 0.84 19.29
N ASP A 688 9.47 1.63 18.28
CA ASP A 688 9.59 3.08 18.30
C ASP A 688 8.39 3.73 17.58
N PRO A 689 7.84 4.84 18.06
CA PRO A 689 6.77 5.58 17.38
C PRO A 689 7.19 6.19 16.02
N SER A 690 8.44 6.01 15.58
CA SER A 690 8.91 6.40 14.24
C SER A 690 8.55 5.42 13.14
N ILE A 691 8.00 4.24 13.45
CA ILE A 691 7.65 3.24 12.44
C ILE A 691 6.54 3.76 11.49
N LEU A 692 6.64 3.38 10.23
CA LEU A 692 5.62 3.61 9.21
C LEU A 692 4.52 2.53 9.29
N LYS A 693 3.37 2.78 8.69
CA LYS A 693 2.21 1.86 8.75
C LYS A 693 2.48 0.50 8.12
N ASN A 694 3.27 0.47 7.04
CA ASN A 694 3.60 -0.74 6.32
C ASN A 694 5.11 -1.01 6.42
N ARG A 695 5.49 -2.30 6.36
CA ARG A 695 6.89 -2.68 6.26
C ARG A 695 7.52 -2.04 5.03
N VAL A 696 8.68 -1.42 5.22
CA VAL A 696 9.36 -0.65 4.17
C VAL A 696 10.31 -1.53 3.37
N ASN A 697 10.17 -1.53 2.05
CA ASN A 697 11.19 -2.08 1.16
C ASN A 697 12.22 -1.00 0.79
N LYS A 698 11.74 0.16 0.28
CA LYS A 698 12.60 1.26 -0.17
C LYS A 698 11.95 2.61 0.13
N ILE A 699 12.70 3.53 0.71
CA ILE A 699 12.26 4.91 0.92
C ILE A 699 12.63 5.74 -0.30
N LEU A 700 11.63 6.40 -0.90
CA LEU A 700 11.80 7.19 -2.12
C LEU A 700 12.04 8.67 -1.84
N ALA A 701 11.37 9.22 -0.84
CA ALA A 701 11.51 10.63 -0.46
C ALA A 701 10.98 10.91 0.94
N VAL A 702 11.62 11.86 1.62
CA VAL A 702 11.07 12.53 2.81
C VAL A 702 10.69 13.96 2.42
N TYR A 703 9.57 14.42 2.91
CA TYR A 703 9.07 15.78 2.68
C TYR A 703 8.99 16.52 4.01
N ARG A 704 9.40 17.78 4.00
CA ARG A 704 9.23 18.73 5.10
C ARG A 704 8.31 19.85 4.64
N ASP A 705 7.18 20.04 5.31
CA ASP A 705 6.17 21.04 4.98
C ASP A 705 5.75 21.01 3.50
N GLY A 706 5.58 19.80 2.97
CA GLY A 706 5.17 19.55 1.58
C GLY A 706 6.28 19.59 0.53
N LYS A 707 7.52 20.02 0.87
CA LYS A 707 8.67 20.07 -0.04
C LYS A 707 9.63 18.91 0.22
N LYS A 708 10.19 18.33 -0.85
CA LYS A 708 11.22 17.27 -0.73
C LYS A 708 12.41 17.80 0.07
N ASP A 709 12.78 17.06 1.11
CA ASP A 709 13.91 17.36 1.99
C ASP A 709 15.06 16.38 1.73
N SER A 710 16.10 16.83 1.06
CA SER A 710 17.28 16.03 0.70
C SER A 710 18.30 15.90 1.82
N SER A 711 18.04 16.42 3.02
CA SER A 711 18.95 16.30 4.17
C SER A 711 18.87 14.93 4.88
N TRP A 712 17.96 14.07 4.46
CA TRP A 712 17.79 12.73 5.01
C TRP A 712 18.69 11.72 4.31
N ILE A 713 19.37 10.89 5.11
CA ILE A 713 20.27 9.84 4.66
C ILE A 713 19.52 8.52 4.75
N ILE A 714 19.48 7.78 3.65
CA ILE A 714 18.88 6.44 3.59
C ILE A 714 19.91 5.44 4.13
N ALA A 715 19.49 4.56 5.02
CA ALA A 715 20.30 3.48 5.54
C ALA A 715 19.56 2.15 5.37
N THR A 716 20.17 1.24 4.61
CA THR A 716 19.72 -0.15 4.50
C THR A 716 20.22 -0.91 5.72
N VAL A 717 19.33 -1.62 6.40
CA VAL A 717 19.67 -2.41 7.57
C VAL A 717 19.64 -3.88 7.20
N SER A 718 20.73 -4.59 7.47
CA SER A 718 20.75 -6.03 7.27
C SER A 718 19.78 -6.72 8.22
N ASP A 719 19.07 -7.73 7.76
CA ASP A 719 18.07 -8.53 8.50
C ASP A 719 18.58 -9.07 9.86
N GLN A 720 19.90 -9.04 10.07
CA GLN A 720 20.56 -9.57 11.25
C GLN A 720 20.23 -8.83 12.56
N TYR A 721 19.73 -7.57 12.49
CA TYR A 721 19.50 -6.75 13.68
C TYR A 721 18.04 -6.48 14.03
N GLN A 722 17.06 -6.84 13.16
CA GLN A 722 15.62 -6.58 13.37
C GLN A 722 15.32 -5.17 13.93
N SER A 723 16.16 -4.20 13.58
CA SER A 723 16.14 -2.86 14.15
C SER A 723 15.27 -1.88 13.37
N THR A 724 14.75 -2.31 12.21
CA THR A 724 13.86 -1.51 11.37
C THR A 724 12.60 -2.27 11.02
N PHE A 725 11.52 -1.55 10.70
CA PHE A 725 10.29 -2.17 10.22
C PHE A 725 10.37 -2.33 8.68
N GLY A 726 11.15 -3.31 8.23
CA GLY A 726 11.48 -3.59 6.83
C GLY A 726 12.98 -3.50 6.55
N LYS A 727 13.37 -3.07 5.33
CA LYS A 727 14.77 -3.01 4.87
C LYS A 727 15.44 -1.66 5.08
N GLU A 728 14.70 -0.56 4.98
CA GLU A 728 15.27 0.79 5.01
C GLU A 728 14.71 1.66 6.13
N GLN A 729 15.56 2.50 6.66
CA GLN A 729 15.28 3.62 7.53
C GLN A 729 15.91 4.88 6.96
N VAL A 730 15.48 6.05 7.42
CA VAL A 730 16.16 7.30 7.13
C VAL A 730 16.50 8.03 8.42
N TYR A 731 17.61 8.76 8.39
CA TYR A 731 18.00 9.61 9.49
C TYR A 731 18.55 10.97 9.00
N THR A 732 18.45 11.97 9.87
CA THR A 732 19.04 13.29 9.62
C THR A 732 19.72 13.80 10.89
N LEU A 733 20.79 14.59 10.71
CA LEU A 733 21.51 15.18 11.85
C LEU A 733 20.63 16.24 12.55
N THR A 734 20.83 16.42 13.85
CA THR A 734 20.08 17.38 14.67
C THR A 734 20.09 18.80 14.09
N ALA A 735 21.19 19.22 13.45
CA ALA A 735 21.30 20.55 12.82
C ALA A 735 20.36 20.76 11.62
N ASN A 736 19.89 19.69 10.98
CA ASN A 736 19.04 19.75 9.79
C ASN A 736 17.55 19.51 10.14
N PHE A 737 17.26 19.00 11.33
CA PHE A 737 15.91 18.68 11.78
C PHE A 737 15.19 19.89 12.34
N ASN A 738 13.93 20.11 11.97
CA ASN A 738 13.09 21.18 12.51
C ASN A 738 11.89 20.59 13.27
N LEU A 739 11.85 20.79 14.57
CA LEU A 739 10.79 20.31 15.47
C LEU A 739 9.39 20.88 15.17
N SER A 740 9.34 22.07 14.53
CA SER A 740 8.07 22.76 14.21
C SER A 740 7.51 22.40 12.85
N SER A 741 8.23 21.58 12.06
CA SER A 741 7.84 21.18 10.71
C SER A 741 7.09 19.85 10.71
N SER A 742 6.17 19.69 9.74
CA SER A 742 5.54 18.40 9.48
C SER A 742 6.37 17.58 8.50
N TYR A 743 6.50 16.27 8.79
CA TYR A 743 7.24 15.36 7.93
C TYR A 743 6.32 14.29 7.35
N ASN A 744 6.54 13.98 6.05
CA ASN A 744 5.85 12.92 5.34
C ASN A 744 6.87 12.07 4.57
N THR A 745 6.59 10.78 4.41
CA THR A 745 7.47 9.85 3.71
C THR A 745 6.71 9.14 2.58
N THR A 746 7.33 9.12 1.39
CA THR A 746 6.88 8.28 0.27
C THR A 746 7.83 7.09 0.16
N TYR A 747 7.29 5.87 0.12
CA TYR A 747 8.07 4.64 0.15
C TYR A 747 7.39 3.48 -0.58
N LEU A 748 8.15 2.43 -0.88
CA LEU A 748 7.64 1.17 -1.39
C LEU A 748 7.45 0.18 -0.23
N MET A 749 6.28 -0.48 -0.20
CA MET A 749 6.00 -1.55 0.76
C MET A 749 6.90 -2.76 0.53
N PHE A 750 7.21 -3.47 1.59
CA PHE A 750 7.92 -4.74 1.54
C PHE A 750 7.05 -5.87 0.96
N ASP A 751 5.76 -5.88 1.29
CA ASP A 751 4.83 -6.90 0.84
C ASP A 751 4.59 -6.74 -0.67
N ARG A 752 4.75 -7.87 -1.40
CA ARG A 752 4.62 -7.89 -2.85
C ARG A 752 3.18 -8.02 -3.27
N SER A 753 2.84 -7.41 -4.38
CA SER A 753 1.55 -7.55 -5.05
C SER A 753 1.76 -7.78 -6.55
N PRO A 754 0.78 -8.35 -7.29
CA PRO A 754 0.90 -8.54 -8.72
C PRO A 754 1.10 -7.19 -9.42
N VAL A 755 1.99 -7.15 -10.40
CA VAL A 755 2.26 -5.97 -11.21
C VAL A 755 1.53 -6.10 -12.54
N VAL A 756 0.94 -5.02 -13.01
CA VAL A 756 0.22 -4.96 -14.29
C VAL A 756 0.78 -3.86 -15.17
N LYS A 757 0.57 -3.99 -16.48
CA LYS A 757 1.05 -3.03 -17.46
C LYS A 757 0.25 -1.73 -17.45
N PHE A 758 0.93 -0.63 -17.75
CA PHE A 758 0.35 0.66 -18.05
C PHE A 758 0.22 0.80 -19.56
N ILE A 759 -1.00 0.94 -20.04
CA ILE A 759 -1.29 1.15 -21.46
C ILE A 759 -1.58 2.63 -21.68
N GLY A 760 -0.88 3.26 -22.60
CA GLY A 760 -1.06 4.68 -22.81
C GLY A 760 -0.53 5.15 -24.16
N THR A 761 -0.45 6.45 -24.30
CA THR A 761 0.05 7.13 -25.48
C THR A 761 0.95 8.28 -25.10
N TYR A 762 1.83 8.69 -26.02
CA TYR A 762 2.61 9.91 -25.92
C TYR A 762 2.57 10.68 -27.23
N THR A 763 2.82 11.98 -27.21
CA THR A 763 2.81 12.83 -28.40
C THR A 763 4.07 12.60 -29.26
N ALA A 764 3.89 12.45 -30.56
CA ALA A 764 4.99 12.18 -31.48
C ALA A 764 5.53 13.47 -32.17
N ASN A 765 4.81 14.61 -32.03
CA ASN A 765 5.20 15.87 -32.68
C ASN A 765 4.97 17.10 -31.77
N GLU A 766 5.61 18.20 -32.14
CA GLU A 766 5.57 19.46 -31.36
C GLU A 766 4.20 20.13 -31.35
N LYS A 767 3.41 19.98 -32.40
CA LYS A 767 2.07 20.59 -32.51
C LYS A 767 1.13 19.94 -31.49
N THR A 768 1.10 18.62 -31.42
CA THR A 768 0.28 17.86 -30.47
C THR A 768 0.74 18.12 -29.02
N LEU A 769 2.07 18.24 -28.81
CA LEU A 769 2.62 18.59 -27.51
C LEU A 769 2.15 19.98 -27.03
N LEU A 770 2.11 20.96 -27.94
CA LEU A 770 1.65 22.32 -27.61
C LEU A 770 0.16 22.33 -27.27
N LEU A 771 -0.66 21.57 -27.98
CA LEU A 771 -2.09 21.42 -27.71
C LEU A 771 -2.31 20.75 -26.34
N ASP A 772 -1.60 19.67 -26.03
CA ASP A 772 -1.65 19.02 -24.72
C ASP A 772 -1.26 19.98 -23.57
N LEU A 773 -0.25 20.81 -23.80
CA LEU A 773 0.18 21.80 -22.80
C LEU A 773 -0.92 22.84 -22.54
N VAL A 774 -1.57 23.34 -23.60
CA VAL A 774 -2.68 24.30 -23.48
C VAL A 774 -3.86 23.65 -22.74
N ASP A 775 -4.23 22.43 -23.09
CA ASP A 775 -5.32 21.68 -22.43
C ASP A 775 -4.98 21.42 -20.95
N SER A 776 -3.74 21.03 -20.64
CA SER A 776 -3.28 20.83 -19.26
C SER A 776 -3.33 22.11 -18.43
N VAL A 777 -2.96 23.26 -18.99
CA VAL A 777 -3.04 24.56 -18.31
C VAL A 777 -4.50 24.94 -18.05
N GLN A 778 -5.40 24.72 -19.01
CA GLN A 778 -6.84 24.98 -18.86
C GLN A 778 -7.45 24.08 -17.78
N GLN A 779 -7.15 22.79 -17.81
CA GLN A 779 -7.63 21.83 -16.81
C GLN A 779 -7.13 22.20 -15.39
N ASN A 780 -5.84 22.54 -15.26
CA ASN A 780 -5.29 22.96 -13.98
C ASN A 780 -5.92 24.26 -13.48
N SER A 781 -6.20 25.21 -14.36
CA SER A 781 -6.90 26.44 -14.00
C SER A 781 -8.33 26.17 -13.53
N THR A 782 -9.05 25.28 -14.21
CA THR A 782 -10.41 24.87 -13.83
C THR A 782 -10.39 24.14 -12.48
N ARG A 783 -9.48 23.19 -12.28
CA ARG A 783 -9.33 22.46 -11.00
C ARG A 783 -8.98 23.40 -9.84
N LEU A 784 -8.09 24.38 -10.08
CA LEU A 784 -7.75 25.38 -9.08
C LEU A 784 -8.98 26.20 -8.70
N SER A 785 -9.74 26.66 -9.68
CA SER A 785 -11.00 27.41 -9.44
C SER A 785 -12.02 26.59 -8.65
N VAL A 786 -12.15 25.30 -8.94
CA VAL A 786 -13.05 24.39 -8.17
C VAL A 786 -12.57 24.23 -6.73
N VAL A 787 -11.25 24.09 -6.52
CA VAL A 787 -10.67 24.01 -5.16
C VAL A 787 -10.85 25.33 -4.40
N GLU A 788 -10.63 26.45 -5.05
CA GLU A 788 -10.84 27.79 -4.47
C GLU A 788 -12.30 28.02 -4.13
N ASN A 789 -13.23 27.71 -5.05
CA ASN A 789 -14.68 27.81 -4.80
C ASN A 789 -15.14 26.85 -3.68
N GLY A 790 -14.65 25.61 -3.66
CA GLY A 790 -14.93 24.65 -2.60
C GLY A 790 -14.39 25.09 -1.23
N ARG A 791 -13.28 25.81 -1.17
CA ARG A 791 -12.79 26.44 0.05
C ARG A 791 -13.74 27.55 0.52
N VAL A 792 -14.19 28.39 -0.39
CA VAL A 792 -15.15 29.46 -0.09
C VAL A 792 -16.50 28.88 0.37
N GLU A 793 -17.01 27.81 -0.28
CA GLU A 793 -18.23 27.13 0.16
C GLU A 793 -18.10 26.45 1.53
N ASN A 794 -16.96 25.82 1.81
CA ASN A 794 -16.70 25.22 3.12
C ASN A 794 -16.55 26.27 4.25
N ASP A 795 -16.05 27.46 3.93
CA ASP A 795 -16.02 28.60 4.88
C ASP A 795 -17.41 29.21 5.10
N ILE A 796 -18.32 29.10 4.14
CA ILE A 796 -19.70 29.65 4.25
C ILE A 796 -20.64 28.68 5.00
N THR A 797 -20.41 27.38 4.93
CA THR A 797 -21.22 26.36 5.64
C THR A 797 -20.59 25.97 6.97
N LEU A 798 -20.68 26.88 7.96
CA LEU A 798 -20.31 26.58 9.34
C LEU A 798 -21.23 25.48 9.91
N LYS A 799 -20.64 24.33 10.25
CA LYS A 799 -21.38 23.22 10.87
C LYS A 799 -21.62 23.50 12.36
N TRP A 800 -22.81 24.00 12.70
CA TRP A 800 -23.19 24.28 14.07
C TRP A 800 -23.46 23.00 14.86
N ILE A 801 -22.89 22.93 16.07
CA ILE A 801 -23.03 21.84 17.03
C ILE A 801 -23.84 22.36 18.22
N ALA A 802 -24.90 21.65 18.58
CA ALA A 802 -25.68 21.97 19.77
C ALA A 802 -25.02 21.36 21.00
N PRO A 803 -24.61 22.16 22.02
CA PRO A 803 -24.05 21.61 23.25
C PRO A 803 -25.14 21.02 24.15
N THR A 804 -24.73 20.11 25.03
CA THR A 804 -25.57 19.70 26.17
C THR A 804 -25.46 20.77 27.24
N LEU A 805 -26.59 21.46 27.51
CA LEU A 805 -26.69 22.47 28.55
C LEU A 805 -26.69 21.84 29.94
N LEU A 806 -25.94 22.45 30.88
CA LEU A 806 -25.73 21.97 32.25
C LEU A 806 -26.38 22.90 33.28
N ASN A 807 -26.48 22.46 34.52
CA ASN A 807 -26.87 23.24 35.69
C ASN A 807 -28.22 23.99 35.54
N GLY A 808 -29.18 23.33 34.88
CA GLY A 808 -30.53 23.86 34.68
C GLY A 808 -30.68 24.85 33.53
N TRP A 809 -29.63 25.18 32.80
CA TRP A 809 -29.73 25.98 31.58
C TRP A 809 -30.50 25.22 30.49
N VAL A 810 -31.39 25.91 29.79
CA VAL A 810 -32.17 25.38 28.66
C VAL A 810 -32.22 26.45 27.56
N ASN A 811 -32.45 26.03 26.31
CA ASN A 811 -32.70 27.00 25.24
C ASN A 811 -33.92 27.87 25.56
N TYR A 812 -33.90 29.13 25.20
CA TYR A 812 -34.87 30.13 25.63
C TYR A 812 -36.31 29.75 25.22
N ASP A 813 -36.53 29.55 23.92
CA ASP A 813 -37.74 29.02 23.30
C ASP A 813 -37.50 28.57 21.85
N ASN A 814 -38.56 28.11 21.18
CA ASN A 814 -38.46 27.65 19.78
C ASN A 814 -38.45 28.79 18.73
N THR A 815 -38.62 30.06 19.14
CA THR A 815 -38.65 31.23 18.26
C THR A 815 -37.31 31.93 18.19
N ARG A 816 -36.42 31.68 19.17
CA ARG A 816 -35.09 32.23 19.26
C ARG A 816 -34.02 31.18 18.89
N ARG A 817 -32.88 31.65 18.43
CA ARG A 817 -31.77 30.75 18.04
C ARG A 817 -31.36 29.89 19.24
N PRO A 818 -31.43 28.57 19.12
CA PRO A 818 -30.87 27.68 20.14
C PRO A 818 -29.37 27.88 20.24
N VAL A 819 -28.78 27.61 21.42
CA VAL A 819 -27.35 27.69 21.59
C VAL A 819 -26.62 26.66 20.74
N GLY A 820 -25.56 27.09 20.08
CA GLY A 820 -24.69 26.26 19.30
C GLY A 820 -23.30 26.88 19.20
N TYR A 821 -22.33 26.04 18.83
CA TYR A 821 -20.98 26.49 18.51
C TYR A 821 -20.51 25.83 17.21
N CYS A 822 -19.59 26.49 16.52
CA CYS A 822 -18.93 25.95 15.32
C CYS A 822 -17.51 26.48 15.26
N LYS A 823 -16.64 25.78 14.52
CA LYS A 823 -15.26 26.23 14.25
C LYS A 823 -15.08 26.48 12.77
N ASP A 824 -14.54 27.64 12.41
CA ASP A 824 -14.21 27.98 11.04
C ASP A 824 -12.85 27.39 10.61
N SER A 825 -12.55 27.51 9.33
CA SER A 825 -11.30 27.01 8.72
C SER A 825 -10.03 27.73 9.22
N GLN A 826 -10.19 28.88 9.84
CA GLN A 826 -9.08 29.64 10.43
C GLN A 826 -8.87 29.31 11.91
N GLY A 827 -9.69 28.42 12.49
CA GLY A 827 -9.58 27.96 13.86
C GLY A 827 -10.30 28.84 14.87
N TRP A 828 -11.22 29.75 14.42
CA TRP A 828 -12.07 30.50 15.32
C TRP A 828 -13.30 29.70 15.69
N VAL A 829 -13.59 29.60 16.97
CA VAL A 829 -14.84 29.04 17.49
C VAL A 829 -15.85 30.14 17.70
N HIS A 830 -16.98 30.04 17.04
CA HIS A 830 -18.14 30.93 17.17
C HIS A 830 -19.15 30.28 18.11
N VAL A 831 -19.65 31.01 19.08
CA VAL A 831 -20.70 30.58 20.02
C VAL A 831 -21.88 31.54 19.88
N GLN A 832 -23.07 31.02 19.59
CA GLN A 832 -24.28 31.85 19.47
C GLN A 832 -25.49 31.13 20.04
N GLY A 833 -26.38 31.88 20.64
CA GLY A 833 -27.68 31.38 21.09
C GLY A 833 -28.29 32.12 22.29
N PHE A 834 -29.53 31.76 22.62
CA PHE A 834 -30.29 32.28 23.75
C PHE A 834 -30.65 31.15 24.71
N ILE A 835 -30.31 31.32 26.00
CA ILE A 835 -30.57 30.32 27.06
C ILE A 835 -31.24 30.99 28.27
N ARG A 836 -31.88 30.19 29.12
CA ARG A 836 -32.53 30.65 30.34
C ARG A 836 -32.58 29.61 31.45
N GLY A 837 -32.92 30.01 32.65
CA GLY A 837 -33.37 29.16 33.78
C GLY A 837 -32.28 28.49 34.58
N GLY A 838 -31.00 28.62 34.20
CA GLY A 838 -29.88 27.96 34.85
C GLY A 838 -29.38 28.62 36.11
N ALA A 839 -28.46 27.97 36.84
CA ALA A 839 -27.76 28.52 37.98
C ALA A 839 -26.71 29.57 37.52
N THR A 840 -26.66 30.71 38.24
CA THR A 840 -25.87 31.90 37.84
C THR A 840 -24.68 32.18 38.74
N ALA A 841 -24.39 31.33 39.73
CA ALA A 841 -23.22 31.50 40.59
C ALA A 841 -21.90 31.50 39.80
N PHE A 842 -20.95 32.31 40.24
CA PHE A 842 -19.61 32.39 39.68
C PHE A 842 -19.01 30.97 39.47
N GLY A 843 -18.43 30.69 38.31
CA GLY A 843 -17.80 29.39 37.96
C GLY A 843 -18.78 28.27 37.58
N THR A 844 -20.12 28.57 37.57
CA THR A 844 -21.10 27.58 37.16
C THR A 844 -20.98 27.27 35.67
N GLN A 845 -20.79 26.01 35.31
CA GLN A 845 -20.69 25.58 33.91
C GLN A 845 -22.02 25.68 33.18
N ILE A 846 -22.03 26.31 32.01
CA ILE A 846 -23.19 26.41 31.12
C ILE A 846 -23.20 25.19 30.18
N PHE A 847 -22.06 24.86 29.58
CA PHE A 847 -21.80 23.64 28.79
C PHE A 847 -20.32 23.38 28.67
N THR A 848 -19.99 22.13 28.29
CA THR A 848 -18.60 21.70 28.03
C THR A 848 -18.26 21.79 26.55
N LEU A 849 -16.99 21.98 26.27
CA LEU A 849 -16.39 22.03 24.93
C LEU A 849 -15.61 20.71 24.70
N PRO A 850 -15.80 20.03 23.57
CA PRO A 850 -15.03 18.85 23.25
C PRO A 850 -13.62 19.21 22.76
N ASP A 851 -12.75 18.18 22.70
CA ASP A 851 -11.40 18.31 22.19
C ASP A 851 -11.38 19.01 20.81
N GLY A 852 -10.46 19.95 20.65
CA GLY A 852 -10.30 20.76 19.44
C GLY A 852 -11.22 22.00 19.36
N TYR A 853 -12.10 22.22 20.35
CA TYR A 853 -12.89 23.46 20.52
C TYR A 853 -12.51 24.23 21.78
N GLU A 854 -11.52 23.80 22.50
CA GLU A 854 -10.97 24.44 23.67
C GLU A 854 -10.38 25.82 23.33
N ALA A 855 -10.46 26.79 24.24
CA ALA A 855 -9.84 28.09 24.03
C ALA A 855 -8.30 27.98 24.07
N GLU A 856 -7.61 28.66 23.15
CA GLU A 856 -6.14 28.76 23.15
C GLU A 856 -5.60 29.29 24.48
N ARG A 857 -6.35 30.24 25.07
CA ARG A 857 -6.15 30.77 26.42
C ARG A 857 -7.49 31.06 27.05
N PRO A 858 -7.69 30.78 28.33
CA PRO A 858 -8.90 31.20 29.03
C PRO A 858 -9.11 32.72 28.94
N MET A 859 -10.37 33.13 28.77
CA MET A 859 -10.72 34.51 28.60
C MET A 859 -12.11 34.83 29.14
N GLU A 860 -12.34 36.10 29.49
CA GLU A 860 -13.64 36.63 29.82
C GLU A 860 -14.25 37.34 28.59
N VAL A 861 -15.51 37.10 28.31
CA VAL A 861 -16.23 37.70 27.20
C VAL A 861 -17.47 38.40 27.69
N ALA A 862 -17.78 39.56 27.09
CA ALA A 862 -18.97 40.32 27.41
C ALA A 862 -20.23 39.58 26.92
N ALA A 863 -21.26 39.50 27.72
CA ALA A 863 -22.55 38.94 27.41
C ALA A 863 -23.67 39.85 27.91
N LEU A 864 -24.89 39.58 27.47
CA LEU A 864 -26.06 40.27 27.96
C LEU A 864 -26.99 39.25 28.66
N SER A 865 -27.32 39.47 29.90
CA SER A 865 -28.31 38.69 30.62
C SER A 865 -29.48 39.54 31.15
N ALA A 866 -30.53 38.95 31.68
CA ALA A 866 -31.64 39.72 32.28
C ALA A 866 -32.18 39.12 33.54
N GLU A 867 -32.66 39.99 34.43
CA GLU A 867 -33.53 39.67 35.55
C GLU A 867 -34.95 40.16 35.25
N GLY A 868 -35.88 39.25 35.05
CA GLY A 868 -37.19 39.58 34.50
C GLY A 868 -37.09 40.14 33.10
N SER A 869 -37.50 41.38 32.88
CA SER A 869 -37.40 42.09 31.61
C SER A 869 -36.27 43.15 31.55
N VAL A 870 -35.50 43.30 32.64
CA VAL A 870 -34.41 44.28 32.73
C VAL A 870 -33.10 43.67 32.28
N PRO A 871 -32.45 44.20 31.23
CA PRO A 871 -31.16 43.71 30.75
C PRO A 871 -29.99 44.23 31.61
N TYR A 872 -29.02 43.35 31.82
CA TYR A 872 -27.75 43.64 32.52
C TYR A 872 -26.53 43.23 31.68
N PRO A 873 -25.51 44.05 31.60
CA PRO A 873 -24.21 43.62 31.10
C PRO A 873 -23.63 42.57 32.05
N SER A 874 -23.14 41.47 31.48
CA SER A 874 -22.64 40.29 32.20
C SER A 874 -21.31 39.84 31.55
N THR A 875 -20.56 39.02 32.26
CA THR A 875 -19.38 38.36 31.71
C THR A 875 -19.54 36.87 31.78
N ILE A 876 -18.96 36.17 30.78
CA ILE A 876 -18.89 34.72 30.67
C ILE A 876 -17.43 34.36 30.60
N TYR A 877 -17.05 33.37 31.37
CA TYR A 877 -15.68 32.79 31.32
C TYR A 877 -15.64 31.67 30.32
N VAL A 878 -14.72 31.83 29.33
CA VAL A 878 -14.38 30.77 28.36
C VAL A 878 -13.13 30.08 28.89
N GLY A 879 -13.30 28.93 29.52
CA GLY A 879 -12.24 28.09 30.05
C GLY A 879 -11.63 27.16 29.02
N GLU A 880 -10.69 26.33 29.44
CA GLU A 880 -10.04 25.34 28.54
C GLU A 880 -11.03 24.31 28.00
N SER A 881 -12.02 23.88 28.77
CA SER A 881 -12.95 22.81 28.35
C SER A 881 -14.43 23.14 28.61
N SER A 882 -14.75 24.37 29.00
CA SER A 882 -16.14 24.74 29.34
C SER A 882 -16.42 26.22 29.22
N ILE A 883 -17.68 26.57 29.01
CA ILE A 883 -18.24 27.92 29.11
C ILE A 883 -18.93 28.03 30.45
N GLN A 884 -18.63 29.04 31.23
CA GLN A 884 -19.07 29.22 32.61
C GLN A 884 -19.64 30.63 32.85
N CYS A 885 -20.53 30.72 33.84
CA CYS A 885 -20.95 32.00 34.36
C CYS A 885 -19.79 32.68 35.08
N ASP A 886 -19.56 33.95 34.78
CA ASP A 886 -18.55 34.75 35.46
C ASP A 886 -19.18 35.82 36.36
N ASN A 887 -19.42 37.03 35.89
CA ASN A 887 -19.87 38.11 36.70
C ASN A 887 -21.25 38.67 36.20
N ALA A 888 -22.12 39.01 37.17
CA ALA A 888 -23.43 39.62 36.96
C ALA A 888 -24.35 38.85 36.00
N VAL A 889 -24.24 37.49 35.95
CA VAL A 889 -25.12 36.69 35.12
C VAL A 889 -26.49 36.55 35.77
N HIS A 890 -27.56 36.78 35.02
CA HIS A 890 -28.97 36.58 35.40
C HIS A 890 -29.58 35.51 34.52
N ASN A 891 -30.64 34.85 35.02
CA ASN A 891 -31.19 33.61 34.41
C ASN A 891 -32.57 33.78 33.75
N SER A 892 -33.17 34.97 33.73
CA SER A 892 -34.39 35.14 32.92
C SER A 892 -34.11 34.96 31.43
N TYR A 893 -32.97 35.47 30.97
CA TYR A 893 -32.28 35.02 29.74
C TYR A 893 -30.80 35.38 29.78
N LEU A 894 -30.02 34.67 28.97
CA LEU A 894 -28.60 34.94 28.71
C LEU A 894 -28.37 34.80 27.20
N ILE A 895 -27.74 35.86 26.60
CA ILE A 895 -27.37 35.86 25.20
C ILE A 895 -25.90 35.53 25.08
N LEU A 896 -25.60 34.48 24.35
CA LEU A 896 -24.24 34.08 23.97
C LEU A 896 -24.03 34.47 22.51
N ASP A 897 -23.11 35.42 22.23
CA ASP A 897 -22.71 35.80 20.88
C ASP A 897 -21.28 36.29 20.91
N PHE A 898 -20.33 35.38 20.78
CA PHE A 898 -18.92 35.66 20.84
C PHE A 898 -18.09 34.65 20.05
N LYS A 899 -16.83 34.98 19.85
CA LYS A 899 -15.87 34.05 19.22
C LYS A 899 -14.51 34.08 19.93
N TYR A 900 -13.80 32.98 19.86
CA TYR A 900 -12.46 32.84 20.41
C TYR A 900 -11.62 31.91 19.52
N ARG A 901 -10.31 31.95 19.68
CA ARG A 901 -9.40 31.09 18.95
C ARG A 901 -9.28 29.73 19.66
N ALA A 902 -9.51 28.66 18.92
CA ALA A 902 -9.33 27.33 19.46
C ALA A 902 -7.84 27.02 19.66
N LYS A 903 -7.53 26.24 20.70
CA LYS A 903 -6.20 25.65 20.90
C LYS A 903 -5.84 24.84 19.67
N GLN A 904 -4.70 25.14 19.06
CA GLN A 904 -4.18 24.33 17.97
C GLN A 904 -3.70 23.01 18.59
N GLY A 905 -4.23 21.90 18.13
CA GLY A 905 -3.81 20.57 18.60
C GLY A 905 -2.30 20.40 18.39
N GLU A 906 -1.62 19.91 19.44
CA GLU A 906 -0.22 19.53 19.39
C GLU A 906 0.03 18.40 18.39
#